data_02a88600b21c81f9b51394aff25a481e
#
_entry.id   02a88600b21c81f9b51394aff25a481e
#
_cell.length_a   1.000
_cell.length_b   1.000
_cell.length_c   1.000
_cell.angle_alpha   90.00
_cell.angle_beta   90.00
_cell.angle_gamma   90.00
#
_symmetry.space_group_name_H-M   'P 1'
#
loop_
_entity.id
_entity.type
_entity.pdbx_description
1 polymer ?
#
loop_
_entity_poly.entity_id
_entity_poly.type
_entity_poly.pdbx_seq_one_letter_code
_entity_poly.pdbx_strand_id
1 'polypeptide(L)'
;MSTMEETETAATVSRRGVLGGIGAAALGASALGLGLLGGCAPQPRAAEAGGEAAASGDATSPALSQTGSAASPYAQVNPQDWDFTTNSIEDFANTTMFSELKIGSLTLKNRLIKSAASSMVPNEEQKAVAYHGRIAAGGMGAVLVEGSYIMLERLDKRVNVADNDTRMTIEESPLEAICAEVHSHDVPCLVQMKTATPGIVYLWENMGEEGETHKASLLSAADIQTYIEDTIDGAARLQAIGFDGIDLNAAGDNLPARFFSRFGNDRAADDPYGPATIENRTRIACEIIRGIKERCGADFVVQVLVNGAEENDGALGDNALVNTPEETVAICQALEAAGADALELRLGTFAFHEAQFVNDGVFAGYGYDGATSFGTFYDFDSHFSGLLDGSHSGCGLIMGACRYVKQHVSIPVGGVVFMDPALAPDYFENALSEGWLDMIYMHRPVANCDAEYANKLREGRIDEIRPCCRCLNCLGGLCRVSPCNNSVFTDAMPEGYEVRPADGDKNVMVIGGGPAGMEAARVAAERGYAVTLYEKNGLGGLLDFAEMVKGKHESLGRLRNYLSRMLEVEGVNVVTGQEVDAAFVREQSPDVVIVATGGVRPELAAAGTAATPVIGVTDFLASEVGERVAVLGFNAQATDTAHYLIAQGKKVTVIAPEAAEAFGAGQSMMLNAFVKPAFFAAGGRLMPECTLKSVGDGEIVVTNSFGMD
;
A
#
# COMPACT_ATOMS: atom_id res chain seq x y z
N MET A 1 -36.31 -57.98 5.77
CA MET A 1 -37.35 -57.35 4.94
C MET A 1 -37.93 -56.20 5.76
N SER A 2 -37.48 -55.02 5.51
CA SER A 2 -38.12 -53.75 5.89
C SER A 2 -37.42 -52.68 5.08
N THR A 3 -38.11 -52.10 4.13
CA THR A 3 -37.73 -51.00 3.25
C THR A 3 -37.71 -49.70 4.05
N MET A 4 -36.60 -48.99 4.02
CA MET A 4 -36.55 -47.59 4.46
C MET A 4 -36.62 -46.68 3.22
N GLU A 5 -37.66 -45.88 3.16
CA GLU A 5 -37.83 -44.78 2.21
C GLU A 5 -36.90 -43.64 2.57
N GLU A 6 -36.08 -43.23 1.62
CA GLU A 6 -35.31 -41.95 1.67
C GLU A 6 -36.26 -40.81 1.29
N THR A 7 -36.45 -39.89 2.22
CA THR A 7 -37.09 -38.58 1.96
C THR A 7 -36.02 -37.54 1.70
N GLU A 8 -35.85 -37.17 0.43
CA GLU A 8 -35.12 -35.96 0.02
C GLU A 8 -35.85 -34.71 0.52
N THR A 9 -35.23 -33.99 1.45
CA THR A 9 -35.61 -32.62 1.79
C THR A 9 -34.65 -31.66 1.06
N ALA A 10 -35.11 -31.10 -0.04
CA ALA A 10 -34.44 -30.01 -0.71
C ALA A 10 -34.46 -28.72 0.16
N ALA A 11 -33.33 -28.37 0.75
CA ALA A 11 -33.16 -27.11 1.44
C ALA A 11 -32.90 -26.01 0.42
N THR A 12 -33.88 -25.15 0.21
CA THR A 12 -33.73 -23.90 -0.54
C THR A 12 -32.85 -22.92 0.27
N VAL A 13 -31.58 -22.80 -0.08
CA VAL A 13 -30.67 -21.81 0.46
C VAL A 13 -31.00 -20.43 -0.15
N SER A 14 -31.46 -19.50 0.66
CA SER A 14 -31.76 -18.15 0.21
C SER A 14 -30.47 -17.39 -0.13
N ARG A 15 -30.47 -16.60 -1.20
CA ARG A 15 -29.37 -15.75 -1.64
C ARG A 15 -28.79 -14.80 -0.57
N ARG A 16 -29.51 -14.57 0.51
CA ARG A 16 -29.03 -13.78 1.68
C ARG A 16 -28.06 -14.54 2.59
N GLY A 17 -28.09 -15.87 2.62
CA GLY A 17 -27.21 -16.69 3.46
C GLY A 17 -25.79 -16.86 2.89
N VAL A 18 -25.63 -16.73 1.57
CA VAL A 18 -24.31 -16.89 0.90
C VAL A 18 -23.46 -15.63 0.99
N LEU A 19 -24.08 -14.45 1.07
CA LEU A 19 -23.36 -13.18 1.22
C LEU A 19 -22.91 -12.91 2.67
N GLY A 20 -23.58 -13.50 3.67
CA GLY A 20 -23.19 -13.39 5.07
C GLY A 20 -21.98 -14.25 5.46
N GLY A 21 -21.75 -15.38 4.77
CA GLY A 21 -20.66 -16.31 5.09
C GLY A 21 -19.28 -15.91 4.53
N ILE A 22 -19.26 -15.14 3.46
CA ILE A 22 -18.00 -14.66 2.85
C ILE A 22 -17.53 -13.36 3.51
N GLY A 23 -18.44 -12.57 4.08
CA GLY A 23 -18.11 -11.34 4.81
C GLY A 23 -17.42 -11.58 6.15
N ALA A 24 -17.75 -12.65 6.86
CA ALA A 24 -17.23 -12.89 8.21
C ALA A 24 -15.78 -13.41 8.24
N ALA A 25 -15.33 -14.15 7.23
CA ALA A 25 -13.95 -14.65 7.16
C ALA A 25 -12.94 -13.59 6.69
N ALA A 26 -13.40 -12.56 5.96
CA ALA A 26 -12.56 -11.43 5.53
C ALA A 26 -12.46 -10.31 6.57
N LEU A 27 -13.38 -10.25 7.53
CA LEU A 27 -13.49 -9.17 8.51
C LEU A 27 -12.57 -9.34 9.73
N GLY A 28 -12.04 -10.52 9.99
CA GLY A 28 -11.15 -10.78 11.13
C GLY A 28 -9.76 -10.15 11.03
N ALA A 29 -9.25 -9.90 9.83
CA ALA A 29 -7.91 -9.36 9.61
C ALA A 29 -7.91 -7.92 9.06
N SER A 30 -9.06 -7.41 8.66
CA SER A 30 -9.19 -6.12 7.97
C SER A 30 -10.24 -5.21 8.62
N ALA A 31 -10.66 -5.49 9.85
CA ALA A 31 -11.56 -4.60 10.59
C ALA A 31 -11.02 -3.16 10.71
N LEU A 32 -9.73 -2.97 10.46
CA LEU A 32 -9.09 -1.65 10.38
C LEU A 32 -9.22 -0.95 9.03
N GLY A 33 -9.67 -1.61 7.98
CA GLY A 33 -9.74 -1.01 6.65
C GLY A 33 -11.03 -1.19 5.87
N LEU A 34 -11.87 -2.15 6.24
CA LEU A 34 -12.98 -2.58 5.39
C LEU A 34 -14.37 -2.15 5.86
N GLY A 35 -14.54 -1.80 7.13
CA GLY A 35 -15.80 -1.23 7.64
C GLY A 35 -16.13 0.15 7.08
N LEU A 36 -15.14 0.82 6.48
CA LEU A 36 -15.22 2.23 6.04
C LEU A 36 -15.69 2.43 4.61
N LEU A 37 -15.70 1.41 3.79
CA LEU A 37 -16.04 1.56 2.38
C LEU A 37 -17.54 1.43 2.09
N GLY A 38 -18.35 1.20 3.09
CA GLY A 38 -19.80 0.96 2.92
C GLY A 38 -20.69 2.18 3.05
N GLY A 39 -20.21 3.35 3.42
CA GLY A 39 -21.14 4.39 3.83
C GLY A 39 -20.82 5.87 3.67
N CYS A 40 -19.63 6.25 3.23
CA CYS A 40 -19.28 7.67 3.11
C CYS A 40 -18.70 8.01 1.75
N ALA A 41 -19.56 8.16 0.75
CA ALA A 41 -19.30 9.20 -0.23
C ALA A 41 -19.64 10.52 0.47
N PRO A 42 -18.71 11.46 0.65
CA PRO A 42 -19.07 12.79 1.13
C PRO A 42 -20.05 13.39 0.11
N GLN A 43 -21.27 13.65 0.54
CA GLN A 43 -22.15 14.51 -0.24
C GLN A 43 -21.49 15.89 -0.31
N PRO A 44 -21.41 16.51 -1.49
CA PRO A 44 -20.92 17.88 -1.59
C PRO A 44 -21.78 18.73 -0.66
N ARG A 45 -21.16 19.37 0.32
CA ARG A 45 -21.82 20.40 1.13
C ARG A 45 -22.33 21.45 0.18
N ALA A 46 -23.64 21.57 0.08
CA ALA A 46 -24.28 22.69 -0.60
C ALA A 46 -23.82 23.96 0.12
N ALA A 47 -23.07 24.79 -0.59
CA ALA A 47 -22.84 26.16 -0.15
C ALA A 47 -24.21 26.85 -0.11
N GLU A 48 -24.59 27.40 1.03
CA GLU A 48 -25.75 28.26 1.17
C GLU A 48 -25.52 29.51 0.31
N ALA A 49 -26.17 29.54 -0.85
CA ALA A 49 -26.19 30.71 -1.71
C ALA A 49 -27.27 31.66 -1.23
N GLY A 50 -26.85 32.73 -0.58
CA GLY A 50 -27.65 33.96 -0.50
C GLY A 50 -27.24 34.90 -1.62
N GLY A 51 -28.18 35.21 -2.51
CA GLY A 51 -28.06 36.39 -3.38
C GLY A 51 -28.18 36.17 -4.88
N GLU A 52 -29.36 36.44 -5.37
CA GLU A 52 -29.85 36.97 -6.67
C GLU A 52 -29.24 36.52 -8.00
N ALA A 53 -30.14 36.09 -8.84
CA ALA A 53 -30.02 35.67 -10.22
C ALA A 53 -29.51 36.77 -11.18
N ALA A 54 -28.60 36.39 -12.07
CA ALA A 54 -28.47 36.97 -13.40
C ALA A 54 -28.15 35.88 -14.42
N ALA A 55 -28.75 36.00 -15.58
CA ALA A 55 -28.97 34.99 -16.60
C ALA A 55 -27.76 34.71 -17.50
N SER A 56 -27.79 33.48 -18.04
CA SER A 56 -27.27 33.03 -19.34
C SER A 56 -25.82 33.35 -19.73
N GLY A 57 -25.01 32.31 -19.71
CA GLY A 57 -23.74 32.20 -20.41
C GLY A 57 -23.33 30.74 -20.48
N ASP A 58 -23.02 30.25 -21.65
CA ASP A 58 -22.54 28.89 -21.93
C ASP A 58 -21.54 28.42 -20.88
N ALA A 59 -21.91 27.42 -20.11
CA ALA A 59 -21.00 26.74 -19.19
C ALA A 59 -20.12 25.77 -19.99
N THR A 60 -19.07 26.30 -20.58
CA THR A 60 -17.89 25.50 -20.89
C THR A 60 -17.34 25.01 -19.55
N SER A 61 -17.41 23.68 -19.30
CA SER A 61 -16.66 23.04 -18.21
C SER A 61 -15.24 23.59 -18.22
N PRO A 62 -14.69 24.03 -17.09
CA PRO A 62 -13.29 24.41 -17.07
C PRO A 62 -12.48 23.21 -17.56
N ALA A 63 -11.76 23.38 -18.65
CA ALA A 63 -10.63 22.55 -18.95
C ALA A 63 -9.82 22.48 -17.65
N LEU A 64 -9.38 21.28 -17.24
CA LEU A 64 -8.41 21.12 -16.16
C LEU A 64 -7.24 22.03 -16.48
N SER A 65 -7.31 23.28 -16.05
CA SER A 65 -6.20 24.19 -16.20
C SER A 65 -5.13 23.66 -15.27
N GLN A 66 -3.97 23.38 -15.81
CA GLN A 66 -2.72 23.28 -15.08
C GLN A 66 -2.48 24.64 -14.40
N THR A 67 -3.25 24.96 -13.41
CA THR A 67 -2.97 26.05 -12.49
C THR A 67 -2.25 25.48 -11.28
N GLY A 68 -1.15 24.75 -11.56
CA GLY A 68 -0.12 24.64 -10.56
C GLY A 68 0.30 26.05 -10.20
N SER A 69 0.31 26.38 -8.92
CA SER A 69 0.95 27.61 -8.45
C SER A 69 2.35 27.62 -9.06
N ALA A 70 2.75 28.75 -9.67
CA ALA A 70 4.07 28.90 -10.30
C ALA A 70 5.24 28.76 -9.30
N ALA A 71 4.96 28.42 -8.07
CA ALA A 71 5.87 28.28 -6.95
C ALA A 71 6.15 26.82 -6.55
N SER A 72 5.28 25.85 -6.92
CA SER A 72 5.53 24.45 -6.56
C SER A 72 6.65 23.85 -7.43
N PRO A 73 7.73 23.32 -6.82
CA PRO A 73 8.75 22.61 -7.57
C PRO A 73 8.21 21.34 -8.24
N TYR A 74 7.04 20.87 -7.83
CA TYR A 74 6.39 19.65 -8.32
C TYR A 74 5.40 19.90 -9.45
N ALA A 75 4.87 21.11 -9.58
CA ALA A 75 3.86 21.48 -10.60
C ALA A 75 4.37 21.39 -12.04
N GLN A 76 5.68 21.23 -12.25
CA GLN A 76 6.30 21.17 -13.57
C GLN A 76 6.81 19.78 -13.94
N VAL A 77 6.72 18.81 -13.06
CA VAL A 77 7.24 17.46 -13.29
C VAL A 77 6.09 16.58 -13.76
N ASN A 78 6.13 16.19 -15.04
CA ASN A 78 5.24 15.15 -15.53
C ASN A 78 5.67 13.80 -14.90
N PRO A 79 4.82 13.09 -14.13
CA PRO A 79 5.17 11.80 -13.55
C PRO A 79 5.69 10.78 -14.56
N GLN A 80 5.28 10.89 -15.81
CA GLN A 80 5.76 10.02 -16.90
C GLN A 80 7.21 10.30 -17.30
N ASP A 81 7.74 11.48 -16.99
CA ASP A 81 9.12 11.87 -17.32
C ASP A 81 10.09 11.64 -16.17
N TRP A 82 9.62 11.18 -15.01
CA TRP A 82 10.47 10.92 -13.88
C TRP A 82 11.41 9.74 -14.15
N ASP A 83 12.70 10.00 -14.06
CA ASP A 83 13.70 8.95 -14.06
C ASP A 83 13.98 8.50 -12.63
N PHE A 84 13.33 7.42 -12.20
CA PHE A 84 13.56 6.82 -10.89
C PHE A 84 14.85 6.01 -10.80
N THR A 85 15.54 5.80 -11.91
CA THR A 85 16.62 4.83 -12.02
C THR A 85 18.00 5.46 -11.94
N THR A 86 18.11 6.77 -11.65
CA THR A 86 19.41 7.40 -11.43
C THR A 86 20.13 6.69 -10.29
N ASN A 87 21.18 5.98 -10.69
CA ASN A 87 22.06 5.26 -9.80
C ASN A 87 23.50 5.51 -10.20
N SER A 88 24.18 6.35 -9.46
CA SER A 88 25.62 6.62 -9.62
C SER A 88 26.49 5.84 -8.62
N ILE A 89 25.86 5.02 -7.79
CA ILE A 89 26.55 4.29 -6.71
C ILE A 89 27.24 3.07 -7.31
N GLU A 90 28.58 3.07 -7.31
CA GLU A 90 29.41 1.95 -7.75
C GLU A 90 29.63 0.88 -6.66
N ASP A 91 29.64 1.31 -5.38
CA ASP A 91 29.90 0.44 -4.24
C ASP A 91 28.92 0.71 -3.10
N PHE A 92 27.83 -0.01 -3.13
CA PHE A 92 26.77 0.10 -2.11
C PHE A 92 27.22 -0.24 -0.71
N ALA A 93 28.16 -1.18 -0.56
CA ALA A 93 28.66 -1.61 0.76
C ALA A 93 29.34 -0.47 1.52
N ASN A 94 29.86 0.53 0.83
CA ASN A 94 30.55 1.67 1.39
C ASN A 94 29.70 2.97 1.43
N THR A 95 28.38 2.85 1.20
CA THR A 95 27.45 3.99 1.31
C THR A 95 27.05 4.27 2.77
N THR A 96 26.42 5.44 2.98
CA THR A 96 25.82 5.78 4.27
C THR A 96 24.72 4.80 4.65
N MET A 97 23.93 4.29 3.68
CA MET A 97 22.90 3.28 3.91
C MET A 97 23.41 2.05 4.65
N PHE A 98 24.65 1.62 4.36
CA PHE A 98 25.27 0.43 4.95
C PHE A 98 26.29 0.74 6.05
N SER A 99 26.32 1.99 6.52
CA SER A 99 27.08 2.35 7.71
C SER A 99 26.33 2.03 9.01
N GLU A 100 27.05 1.78 10.07
CA GLU A 100 26.47 1.55 11.39
C GLU A 100 25.63 2.77 11.87
N LEU A 101 24.60 2.47 12.64
CA LEU A 101 23.75 3.46 13.31
C LEU A 101 23.52 3.05 14.76
N LYS A 102 23.59 4.01 15.69
CA LYS A 102 23.21 3.80 17.08
C LYS A 102 21.81 4.31 17.36
N ILE A 103 21.00 3.47 18.02
CA ILE A 103 19.68 3.83 18.55
C ILE A 103 19.66 3.39 20.02
N GLY A 104 19.75 4.36 20.94
CA GLY A 104 19.90 4.05 22.36
C GLY A 104 21.11 3.17 22.61
N SER A 105 20.90 1.99 23.20
CA SER A 105 21.93 0.97 23.47
C SER A 105 22.30 0.12 22.26
N LEU A 106 21.46 0.09 21.21
CA LEU A 106 21.63 -0.76 20.05
C LEU A 106 22.61 -0.17 19.04
N THR A 107 23.37 -1.05 18.38
CA THR A 107 24.15 -0.71 17.19
C THR A 107 23.62 -1.52 16.01
N LEU A 108 23.04 -0.85 15.05
CA LEU A 108 22.53 -1.45 13.81
C LEU A 108 23.67 -1.57 12.81
N LYS A 109 23.74 -2.70 12.10
CA LYS A 109 24.76 -2.95 11.05
C LYS A 109 24.57 -2.13 9.78
N ASN A 110 23.41 -1.58 9.57
CA ASN A 110 23.05 -0.65 8.49
C ASN A 110 21.80 0.15 8.86
N ARG A 111 21.38 1.06 7.98
CA ARG A 111 20.28 2.01 8.21
C ARG A 111 18.94 1.59 7.61
N LEU A 112 18.83 0.35 7.14
CA LEU A 112 17.60 -0.20 6.55
C LEU A 112 16.85 -1.02 7.59
N ILE A 113 15.63 -0.62 7.91
CA ILE A 113 14.83 -1.24 8.97
C ILE A 113 13.53 -1.79 8.37
N LYS A 114 13.19 -3.04 8.67
CA LYS A 114 11.86 -3.58 8.36
C LYS A 114 10.85 -2.92 9.29
N SER A 115 9.97 -2.09 8.74
CA SER A 115 8.92 -1.40 9.49
C SER A 115 7.84 -2.36 9.97
N ALA A 116 7.21 -2.03 11.09
CA ALA A 116 6.03 -2.72 11.56
C ALA A 116 4.83 -2.42 10.65
N ALA A 117 4.27 -3.46 10.07
CA ALA A 117 2.97 -3.42 9.40
C ALA A 117 2.39 -4.83 9.44
N SER A 118 1.06 -4.95 9.43
CA SER A 118 0.43 -6.26 9.49
C SER A 118 0.89 -7.11 8.31
N SER A 119 1.56 -8.22 8.61
CA SER A 119 2.07 -9.17 7.63
C SER A 119 0.96 -9.99 7.00
N MET A 120 -0.23 -10.03 7.62
CA MET A 120 -1.31 -10.94 7.26
C MET A 120 -0.88 -12.42 7.29
N VAL A 121 0.27 -12.71 7.88
CA VAL A 121 0.72 -14.08 8.15
C VAL A 121 -0.19 -14.67 9.23
N PRO A 122 -0.70 -15.90 9.07
CA PRO A 122 -1.48 -16.55 10.10
C PRO A 122 -0.73 -16.58 11.43
N ASN A 123 -1.44 -16.49 12.55
CA ASN A 123 -0.90 -16.62 13.90
C ASN A 123 -0.40 -18.06 14.20
N GLU A 124 0.10 -18.74 13.17
CA GLU A 124 0.78 -20.02 13.28
C GLU A 124 2.26 -19.74 13.52
N GLU A 125 2.76 -20.15 14.67
CA GLU A 125 4.12 -19.87 15.14
C GLU A 125 5.18 -20.14 14.07
N GLN A 126 5.18 -21.30 13.45
CA GLN A 126 6.18 -21.68 12.44
C GLN A 126 6.21 -20.73 11.25
N LYS A 127 5.05 -20.28 10.78
CA LYS A 127 4.95 -19.36 9.64
C LYS A 127 5.36 -17.94 10.01
N ALA A 128 4.99 -17.48 11.20
CA ALA A 128 5.38 -16.17 11.70
C ALA A 128 6.90 -16.10 11.95
N VAL A 129 7.48 -17.15 12.51
CA VAL A 129 8.93 -17.28 12.70
C VAL A 129 9.66 -17.28 11.36
N ALA A 130 9.26 -18.15 10.42
CA ALA A 130 9.87 -18.23 9.09
C ALA A 130 9.79 -16.89 8.34
N TYR A 131 8.67 -16.19 8.41
CA TYR A 131 8.49 -14.88 7.77
C TYR A 131 9.49 -13.84 8.28
N HIS A 132 9.60 -13.67 9.61
CA HIS A 132 10.51 -12.68 10.18
C HIS A 132 11.97 -13.10 10.07
N GLY A 133 12.26 -14.40 10.23
CA GLY A 133 13.60 -14.96 10.09
C GLY A 133 14.19 -14.75 8.69
N ARG A 134 13.42 -14.99 7.64
CA ARG A 134 13.89 -14.74 6.27
C ARG A 134 14.22 -13.26 6.01
N ILE A 135 13.42 -12.35 6.54
CA ILE A 135 13.69 -10.92 6.41
C ILE A 135 14.97 -10.54 7.17
N ALA A 136 15.17 -11.09 8.36
CA ALA A 136 16.38 -10.85 9.15
C ALA A 136 17.63 -11.41 8.44
N ALA A 137 17.57 -12.65 7.90
CA ALA A 137 18.60 -13.26 7.08
C ALA A 137 18.93 -12.45 5.83
N GLY A 138 17.94 -11.72 5.30
CA GLY A 138 18.08 -10.83 4.15
C GLY A 138 18.88 -9.57 4.39
N GLY A 139 19.45 -9.38 5.59
CA GLY A 139 20.46 -8.37 5.87
C GLY A 139 19.96 -7.04 6.41
N MET A 140 18.70 -6.96 6.86
CA MET A 140 18.16 -5.73 7.48
C MET A 140 18.96 -5.33 8.72
N GLY A 141 19.02 -4.02 9.01
CA GLY A 141 19.68 -3.47 10.20
C GLY A 141 18.89 -3.73 11.48
N ALA A 142 17.56 -3.74 11.39
CA ALA A 142 16.66 -4.17 12.47
C ALA A 142 15.34 -4.68 11.89
N VAL A 143 14.61 -5.46 12.68
CA VAL A 143 13.26 -5.93 12.36
C VAL A 143 12.28 -5.41 13.42
N LEU A 144 11.27 -4.65 12.97
CA LEU A 144 10.12 -4.31 13.78
C LEU A 144 9.01 -5.33 13.52
N VAL A 145 8.64 -6.05 14.56
CA VAL A 145 7.52 -7.00 14.55
C VAL A 145 6.22 -6.19 14.73
N GLU A 146 5.19 -6.56 13.99
CA GLU A 146 3.89 -5.89 14.08
C GLU A 146 3.17 -6.15 15.39
N GLY A 147 2.50 -5.11 15.92
CA GLY A 147 1.75 -5.17 17.17
C GLY A 147 0.40 -5.89 17.11
N SER A 148 0.08 -6.55 15.97
CA SER A 148 -1.17 -7.30 15.83
C SER A 148 -1.25 -8.56 16.69
N TYR A 149 -0.14 -8.99 17.25
CA TYR A 149 -0.07 -10.14 18.17
C TYR A 149 -0.28 -9.76 19.64
N ILE A 150 -0.32 -8.46 19.98
CA ILE A 150 -0.31 -8.02 21.37
C ILE A 150 -1.71 -7.58 21.80
N MET A 151 -2.16 -8.13 22.93
CA MET A 151 -3.31 -7.65 23.68
C MET A 151 -2.86 -7.10 25.03
N LEU A 152 -3.41 -5.93 25.40
CA LEU A 152 -3.25 -5.37 26.73
C LEU A 152 -4.41 -5.87 27.61
N GLU A 153 -4.16 -6.82 28.50
CA GLU A 153 -5.17 -7.63 29.18
C GLU A 153 -6.28 -6.86 29.90
N ARG A 154 -5.94 -5.76 30.58
CA ARG A 154 -6.93 -5.04 31.41
C ARG A 154 -7.93 -4.23 30.60
N LEU A 155 -7.51 -3.76 29.45
CA LEU A 155 -8.36 -3.00 28.53
C LEU A 155 -9.30 -3.93 27.74
N ASP A 156 -8.90 -5.14 27.47
CA ASP A 156 -9.68 -6.11 26.70
C ASP A 156 -10.92 -6.63 27.39
N LYS A 157 -10.92 -6.68 28.73
CA LYS A 157 -12.07 -7.15 29.50
C LYS A 157 -13.29 -6.23 29.46
N ARG A 158 -13.14 -5.00 28.94
CA ARG A 158 -14.21 -3.99 28.90
C ARG A 158 -14.96 -3.94 27.59
N VAL A 159 -14.49 -4.63 26.57
CA VAL A 159 -15.08 -4.58 25.23
C VAL A 159 -15.44 -5.96 24.76
N ASN A 160 -16.71 -6.16 24.53
CA ASN A 160 -17.24 -7.27 23.77
C ASN A 160 -16.85 -7.07 22.29
N VAL A 161 -15.62 -7.43 21.95
CA VAL A 161 -15.23 -7.54 20.55
C VAL A 161 -15.91 -8.80 20.02
N ALA A 162 -16.93 -8.61 19.21
CA ALA A 162 -17.68 -9.71 18.62
C ALA A 162 -16.74 -10.77 18.03
N ASP A 163 -16.83 -11.97 18.52
CA ASP A 163 -16.45 -13.30 17.99
C ASP A 163 -15.23 -13.49 17.07
N ASN A 164 -14.32 -12.55 16.99
CA ASN A 164 -13.05 -12.70 16.26
C ASN A 164 -11.85 -12.70 17.22
N ASP A 165 -11.89 -13.58 18.19
CA ASP A 165 -10.86 -13.77 19.20
C ASP A 165 -9.68 -14.55 18.64
N THR A 166 -8.92 -13.93 17.74
CA THR A 166 -7.62 -14.42 17.25
C THR A 166 -6.46 -13.75 17.98
N ARG A 167 -6.74 -12.88 18.94
CA ARG A 167 -5.73 -12.16 19.70
C ARG A 167 -5.26 -13.03 20.87
N MET A 168 -3.95 -13.14 20.99
CA MET A 168 -3.27 -13.91 22.01
C MET A 168 -2.68 -13.00 23.07
N THR A 169 -2.51 -13.46 24.30
CA THR A 169 -1.63 -12.78 25.25
C THR A 169 -0.19 -12.80 24.74
N ILE A 170 0.69 -11.98 25.32
CA ILE A 170 2.11 -11.97 24.93
C ILE A 170 2.71 -13.38 25.05
N GLU A 171 2.36 -14.11 26.10
CA GLU A 171 2.89 -15.45 26.38
C GLU A 171 2.30 -16.56 25.48
N GLU A 172 1.09 -16.36 24.95
CA GLU A 172 0.46 -17.30 24.01
C GLU A 172 0.83 -17.00 22.56
N SER A 173 1.45 -15.85 22.29
CA SER A 173 1.82 -15.40 20.95
C SER A 173 3.15 -16.00 20.50
N PRO A 174 3.44 -16.01 19.18
CA PRO A 174 4.74 -16.50 18.68
C PRO A 174 5.89 -15.49 18.90
N LEU A 175 5.71 -14.44 19.68
CA LEU A 175 6.66 -13.32 19.79
C LEU A 175 8.04 -13.73 20.30
N GLU A 176 8.11 -14.62 21.32
CA GLU A 176 9.38 -15.13 21.84
C GLU A 176 10.16 -15.89 20.75
N ALA A 177 9.49 -16.78 20.04
CA ALA A 177 10.09 -17.55 18.96
C ALA A 177 10.51 -16.67 17.77
N ILE A 178 9.71 -15.67 17.41
CA ILE A 178 10.06 -14.68 16.38
C ILE A 178 11.31 -13.90 16.79
N CYS A 179 11.36 -13.41 18.02
CA CYS A 179 12.49 -12.64 18.54
C CYS A 179 13.77 -13.47 18.52
N ALA A 180 13.71 -14.71 19.00
CA ALA A 180 14.84 -15.64 18.99
C ALA A 180 15.34 -15.94 17.58
N GLU A 181 14.45 -16.14 16.63
CA GLU A 181 14.81 -16.36 15.23
C GLU A 181 15.47 -15.13 14.61
N VAL A 182 14.93 -13.94 14.81
CA VAL A 182 15.54 -12.69 14.32
C VAL A 182 16.95 -12.50 14.89
N HIS A 183 17.14 -12.72 16.18
CA HIS A 183 18.45 -12.66 16.84
C HIS A 183 19.44 -13.70 16.32
N SER A 184 18.98 -14.87 15.86
CA SER A 184 19.85 -15.89 15.28
C SER A 184 20.62 -15.39 14.04
N HIS A 185 20.13 -14.30 13.42
CA HIS A 185 20.75 -13.64 12.26
C HIS A 185 21.57 -12.38 12.63
N ASP A 186 21.85 -12.17 13.91
CA ASP A 186 22.56 -10.97 14.41
C ASP A 186 21.86 -9.68 14.00
N VAL A 187 20.53 -9.63 14.21
CA VAL A 187 19.65 -8.51 13.89
C VAL A 187 18.85 -8.13 15.12
N PRO A 188 18.88 -6.86 15.57
CA PRO A 188 18.01 -6.38 16.63
C PRO A 188 16.52 -6.53 16.28
N CYS A 189 15.74 -6.90 17.31
CA CYS A 189 14.31 -7.16 17.20
C CYS A 189 13.51 -6.24 18.12
N LEU A 190 12.71 -5.37 17.53
CA LEU A 190 11.77 -4.51 18.25
C LEU A 190 10.35 -4.94 17.93
N VAL A 191 9.38 -4.56 18.77
CA VAL A 191 7.98 -4.84 18.51
C VAL A 191 7.15 -3.57 18.62
N GLN A 192 6.25 -3.34 17.66
CA GLN A 192 5.36 -2.21 17.71
C GLN A 192 4.23 -2.46 18.71
N MET A 193 4.12 -1.57 19.67
CA MET A 193 2.98 -1.52 20.59
C MET A 193 1.85 -0.71 19.95
N LYS A 194 0.96 -1.41 19.28
CA LYS A 194 -0.24 -0.84 18.70
C LYS A 194 -1.38 -0.95 19.71
N THR A 195 -1.94 0.16 20.05
CA THR A 195 -3.13 0.17 20.88
C THR A 195 -4.39 -0.02 20.05
N ALA A 196 -4.81 -1.23 19.90
CA ALA A 196 -6.24 -1.46 19.79
C ALA A 196 -6.83 -1.30 21.20
N THR A 197 -6.97 -0.07 21.69
CA THR A 197 -7.78 0.13 22.88
C THR A 197 -9.20 -0.31 22.56
N PRO A 198 -9.85 -1.04 23.46
CA PRO A 198 -11.25 -1.38 23.34
C PRO A 198 -12.14 -0.17 23.01
N GLY A 199 -11.86 0.99 23.62
CA GLY A 199 -12.55 2.23 23.28
C GLY A 199 -12.39 2.63 21.81
N ILE A 200 -11.23 2.40 21.21
CA ILE A 200 -10.99 2.73 19.79
C ILE A 200 -11.66 1.70 18.87
N VAL A 201 -11.60 0.40 19.17
CA VAL A 201 -12.33 -0.62 18.41
C VAL A 201 -13.84 -0.38 18.52
N TYR A 202 -14.33 -0.06 19.68
CA TYR A 202 -15.73 0.32 19.88
C TYR A 202 -16.10 1.59 19.10
N LEU A 203 -15.18 2.54 19.01
CA LEU A 203 -15.34 3.76 18.21
C LEU A 203 -15.35 3.46 16.71
N TRP A 204 -14.56 2.48 16.24
CA TRP A 204 -14.57 2.03 14.86
C TRP A 204 -15.86 1.33 14.44
N GLU A 205 -16.44 0.53 15.33
CA GLU A 205 -17.71 -0.16 15.08
C GLU A 205 -18.90 0.81 15.00
N ASN A 206 -18.80 1.96 15.65
CA ASN A 206 -19.83 3.01 15.65
C ASN A 206 -19.61 4.12 14.62
N MET A 207 -18.65 3.99 13.71
CA MET A 207 -18.35 5.01 12.69
C MET A 207 -19.46 5.27 11.66
N GLY A 208 -20.61 4.61 11.78
CA GLY A 208 -21.80 4.89 10.98
C GLY A 208 -22.64 6.09 11.48
N GLU A 209 -22.33 6.62 12.65
CA GLU A 209 -23.05 7.76 13.22
C GLU A 209 -22.09 8.94 13.47
N GLU A 210 -22.08 9.85 12.49
CA GLU A 210 -21.55 11.21 12.53
C GLU A 210 -20.40 11.57 13.49
N GLY A 211 -19.14 11.52 12.99
CA GLY A 211 -18.08 12.50 13.37
C GLY A 211 -17.54 12.52 14.82
N GLU A 212 -18.19 11.91 15.79
CA GLU A 212 -17.82 12.03 17.21
C GLU A 212 -16.91 10.92 17.74
N THR A 213 -16.64 9.92 16.96
CA THR A 213 -16.11 8.63 17.41
C THR A 213 -14.61 8.62 17.76
N HIS A 214 -13.89 9.67 17.45
CA HIS A 214 -12.42 9.71 17.60
C HIS A 214 -11.95 10.72 18.66
N LYS A 215 -12.75 11.03 19.65
CA LYS A 215 -12.48 12.10 20.58
C LYS A 215 -11.81 11.60 21.88
N ALA A 216 -10.78 12.31 22.30
CA ALA A 216 -10.04 12.01 23.53
C ALA A 216 -10.92 12.14 24.79
N SER A 217 -11.98 12.95 24.73
CA SER A 217 -12.94 13.14 25.84
C SER A 217 -13.73 11.87 26.20
N LEU A 218 -13.77 10.88 25.31
CA LEU A 218 -14.44 9.60 25.59
C LEU A 218 -13.72 8.75 26.65
N LEU A 219 -12.44 9.03 26.91
CA LEU A 219 -11.66 8.33 27.93
C LEU A 219 -11.73 9.07 29.28
N SER A 220 -12.07 8.36 30.33
CA SER A 220 -11.92 8.87 31.69
C SER A 220 -10.43 8.97 32.08
N ALA A 221 -10.12 9.75 33.11
CA ALA A 221 -8.76 9.79 33.66
C ALA A 221 -8.29 8.40 34.13
N ALA A 222 -9.19 7.56 34.64
CA ALA A 222 -8.87 6.19 35.04
C ALA A 222 -8.54 5.30 33.85
N ASP A 223 -9.23 5.46 32.70
CA ASP A 223 -8.92 4.71 31.48
C ASP A 223 -7.55 5.10 30.93
N ILE A 224 -7.21 6.39 30.96
CA ILE A 224 -5.88 6.90 30.57
C ILE A 224 -4.79 6.27 31.45
N GLN A 225 -4.96 6.27 32.77
CA GLN A 225 -3.99 5.68 33.69
C GLN A 225 -3.87 4.16 33.48
N THR A 226 -4.97 3.46 33.29
CA THR A 226 -4.96 2.02 32.97
C THR A 226 -4.16 1.77 31.67
N TYR A 227 -4.38 2.60 30.65
CA TYR A 227 -3.65 2.49 29.39
C TYR A 227 -2.14 2.69 29.55
N ILE A 228 -1.74 3.71 30.30
CA ILE A 228 -0.32 3.99 30.58
C ILE A 228 0.32 2.80 31.31
N GLU A 229 -0.32 2.32 32.39
CA GLU A 229 0.21 1.21 33.18
C GLU A 229 0.28 -0.09 32.38
N ASP A 230 -0.75 -0.41 31.59
CA ASP A 230 -0.78 -1.63 30.76
C ASP A 230 0.27 -1.59 29.67
N THR A 231 0.55 -0.40 29.10
CA THR A 231 1.60 -0.24 28.09
C THR A 231 2.99 -0.44 28.70
N ILE A 232 3.23 0.11 29.90
CA ILE A 232 4.50 -0.08 30.63
C ILE A 232 4.68 -1.56 31.02
N ASP A 233 3.63 -2.20 31.52
CA ASP A 233 3.66 -3.62 31.89
C ASP A 233 3.91 -4.51 30.67
N GLY A 234 3.22 -4.23 29.57
CA GLY A 234 3.43 -4.91 28.29
C GLY A 234 4.88 -4.81 27.79
N ALA A 235 5.48 -3.63 27.87
CA ALA A 235 6.88 -3.43 27.49
C ALA A 235 7.84 -4.26 28.36
N ALA A 236 7.60 -4.33 29.68
CA ALA A 236 8.40 -5.15 30.59
C ALA A 236 8.27 -6.66 30.29
N ARG A 237 7.07 -7.13 29.93
CA ARG A 237 6.84 -8.52 29.50
C ARG A 237 7.56 -8.84 28.17
N LEU A 238 7.53 -7.90 27.22
CA LEU A 238 8.26 -8.03 25.94
C LEU A 238 9.78 -8.09 26.17
N GLN A 239 10.31 -7.25 27.05
CA GLN A 239 11.72 -7.34 27.46
C GLN A 239 12.06 -8.71 28.06
N ALA A 240 11.17 -9.25 28.87
CA ALA A 240 11.39 -10.55 29.55
C ALA A 240 11.48 -11.74 28.57
N ILE A 241 10.83 -11.64 27.39
CA ILE A 241 10.91 -12.66 26.33
C ILE A 241 11.99 -12.36 25.28
N GLY A 242 12.80 -11.32 25.48
CA GLY A 242 14.03 -11.09 24.73
C GLY A 242 14.04 -9.92 23.76
N PHE A 243 12.96 -9.16 23.58
CA PHE A 243 12.98 -8.00 22.70
C PHE A 243 13.97 -6.92 23.18
N ASP A 244 14.65 -6.27 22.23
CA ASP A 244 15.63 -5.21 22.50
C ASP A 244 14.94 -3.86 22.81
N GLY A 245 13.71 -3.72 22.40
CA GLY A 245 12.94 -2.50 22.58
C GLY A 245 11.54 -2.58 22.02
N ILE A 246 10.83 -1.47 22.14
CA ILE A 246 9.50 -1.29 21.55
C ILE A 246 9.46 -0.11 20.57
N ASP A 247 8.51 -0.16 19.66
CA ASP A 247 8.05 0.99 18.88
C ASP A 247 6.66 1.40 19.37
N LEU A 248 6.56 2.52 20.06
CA LEU A 248 5.28 3.06 20.54
C LEU A 248 4.54 3.71 19.36
N ASN A 249 3.45 3.10 18.92
CA ASN A 249 2.65 3.66 17.84
C ASN A 249 1.82 4.87 18.34
N ALA A 250 2.34 6.06 18.12
CA ALA A 250 1.73 7.34 18.45
C ALA A 250 1.37 8.14 17.17
N ALA A 251 0.98 7.44 16.09
CA ALA A 251 0.65 8.04 14.83
C ALA A 251 -0.71 7.58 14.28
N GLY A 252 -1.20 8.26 13.28
CA GLY A 252 -2.49 8.00 12.65
C GLY A 252 -3.62 8.18 13.66
N ASP A 253 -4.44 7.17 13.77
CA ASP A 253 -5.59 7.14 14.68
C ASP A 253 -5.33 6.38 16.00
N ASN A 254 -4.08 6.01 16.29
CA ASN A 254 -3.73 5.39 17.55
C ASN A 254 -3.89 6.35 18.73
N LEU A 255 -4.07 5.78 19.92
CA LEU A 255 -4.49 6.56 21.09
C LEU A 255 -3.58 7.75 21.41
N PRO A 256 -2.23 7.62 21.48
CA PRO A 256 -1.40 8.79 21.77
C PRO A 256 -1.51 9.89 20.72
N ALA A 257 -1.63 9.54 19.42
CA ALA A 257 -1.79 10.52 18.36
C ALA A 257 -3.02 11.40 18.52
N ARG A 258 -4.10 10.84 19.07
CA ARG A 258 -5.34 11.60 19.34
C ARG A 258 -5.17 12.69 20.37
N PHE A 259 -4.26 12.48 21.30
CA PHE A 259 -3.93 13.51 22.30
C PHE A 259 -2.96 14.54 21.73
N PHE A 260 -2.09 14.17 20.78
CA PHE A 260 -1.12 15.09 20.18
C PHE A 260 -1.79 16.17 19.36
N SER A 261 -2.84 15.86 18.63
CA SER A 261 -3.53 16.80 17.74
C SER A 261 -4.81 17.36 18.38
N ARG A 262 -5.04 18.65 18.20
CA ARG A 262 -6.30 19.29 18.61
C ARG A 262 -7.50 18.75 17.85
N PHE A 263 -7.29 18.15 16.69
CA PHE A 263 -8.36 17.49 15.94
C PHE A 263 -8.98 16.32 16.73
N GLY A 264 -8.14 15.51 17.38
CA GLY A 264 -8.56 14.38 18.21
C GLY A 264 -8.80 14.73 19.68
N ASN A 265 -8.11 15.76 20.19
CA ASN A 265 -8.13 16.13 21.60
C ASN A 265 -9.15 17.23 21.88
N ASP A 266 -10.37 16.82 22.17
CA ASP A 266 -11.51 17.68 22.50
C ASP A 266 -11.77 17.78 24.03
N ARG A 267 -10.81 17.38 24.86
CA ARG A 267 -10.90 17.50 26.33
C ARG A 267 -10.93 18.96 26.74
N ALA A 268 -11.38 19.22 27.97
CA ALA A 268 -11.39 20.58 28.52
C ALA A 268 -9.98 21.19 28.53
N ALA A 269 -9.88 22.49 28.31
CA ALA A 269 -8.60 23.17 28.20
C ALA A 269 -7.78 23.12 29.52
N ASP A 270 -8.42 22.97 30.66
CA ASP A 270 -7.80 22.81 31.99
C ASP A 270 -7.52 21.35 32.36
N ASP A 271 -7.89 20.39 31.51
CA ASP A 271 -7.57 18.99 31.71
C ASP A 271 -6.06 18.76 31.55
N PRO A 272 -5.40 18.00 32.45
CA PRO A 272 -3.97 17.73 32.35
C PRO A 272 -3.56 16.95 31.10
N TYR A 273 -4.49 16.32 30.40
CA TYR A 273 -4.33 15.66 29.10
C TYR A 273 -5.04 16.43 27.98
N GLY A 274 -5.46 17.69 28.24
CA GLY A 274 -6.22 18.51 27.30
C GLY A 274 -5.38 19.14 26.19
N PRO A 275 -6.03 19.81 25.23
CA PRO A 275 -5.36 20.32 24.02
C PRO A 275 -4.56 21.63 24.22
N ALA A 276 -4.61 22.25 25.42
CA ALA A 276 -4.15 23.62 25.61
C ALA A 276 -2.63 23.82 25.42
N THR A 277 -1.82 22.84 25.78
CA THR A 277 -0.36 22.94 25.70
C THR A 277 0.24 21.66 25.11
N ILE A 278 1.44 21.78 24.52
CA ILE A 278 2.21 20.61 24.04
C ILE A 278 2.46 19.63 25.18
N GLU A 279 2.80 20.14 26.39
CA GLU A 279 3.02 19.29 27.56
C GLU A 279 1.79 18.43 27.88
N ASN A 280 0.61 19.02 27.89
CA ASN A 280 -0.62 18.27 28.16
C ASN A 280 -0.92 17.25 27.05
N ARG A 281 -0.75 17.68 25.79
CA ARG A 281 -1.00 16.81 24.62
C ARG A 281 -0.05 15.61 24.57
N THR A 282 1.21 15.78 24.95
CA THR A 282 2.23 14.72 24.92
C THR A 282 2.29 13.90 26.22
N ARG A 283 1.57 14.31 27.26
CA ARG A 283 1.66 13.72 28.61
C ARG A 283 1.53 12.21 28.64
N ILE A 284 0.55 11.65 27.94
CA ILE A 284 0.33 10.18 27.92
C ILE A 284 1.59 9.47 27.40
N ALA A 285 2.10 9.86 26.24
CA ALA A 285 3.26 9.22 25.65
C ALA A 285 4.52 9.44 26.52
N CYS A 286 4.71 10.64 27.04
CA CYS A 286 5.83 10.95 27.92
C CYS A 286 5.81 10.16 29.24
N GLU A 287 4.64 9.93 29.84
CA GLU A 287 4.47 9.10 31.03
C GLU A 287 4.77 7.63 30.72
N ILE A 288 4.31 7.12 29.56
CA ILE A 288 4.64 5.76 29.09
C ILE A 288 6.15 5.61 28.90
N ILE A 289 6.80 6.51 28.17
CA ILE A 289 8.24 6.45 27.87
C ILE A 289 9.06 6.44 29.17
N ARG A 290 8.79 7.38 30.09
CA ARG A 290 9.47 7.44 31.40
C ARG A 290 9.23 6.18 32.21
N GLY A 291 8.00 5.69 32.27
CA GLY A 291 7.66 4.48 33.00
C GLY A 291 8.35 3.24 32.46
N ILE A 292 8.47 3.12 31.12
CA ILE A 292 9.23 2.04 30.49
C ILE A 292 10.72 2.16 30.85
N LYS A 293 11.33 3.34 30.73
CA LYS A 293 12.74 3.56 31.07
C LYS A 293 13.02 3.31 32.55
N GLU A 294 12.10 3.65 33.44
CA GLU A 294 12.21 3.35 34.86
C GLU A 294 12.11 1.85 35.15
N ARG A 295 11.18 1.14 34.51
CA ARG A 295 10.90 -0.27 34.78
C ARG A 295 11.83 -1.23 34.05
N CYS A 296 12.13 -0.97 32.79
CA CYS A 296 12.94 -1.83 31.92
C CYS A 296 14.44 -1.43 31.92
N GLY A 297 14.77 -0.25 32.43
CA GLY A 297 16.13 0.29 32.38
C GLY A 297 16.41 1.14 31.14
N ALA A 298 17.50 1.92 31.22
CA ALA A 298 17.87 2.86 30.16
C ALA A 298 18.25 2.16 28.83
N ASP A 299 18.73 0.93 28.93
CA ASP A 299 19.20 0.17 27.77
C ASP A 299 18.07 -0.44 26.92
N PHE A 300 16.86 -0.55 27.47
CA PHE A 300 15.71 -1.02 26.70
C PHE A 300 15.22 0.11 25.78
N VAL A 301 15.30 -0.10 24.46
CA VAL A 301 15.02 0.94 23.46
C VAL A 301 13.54 1.27 23.39
N VAL A 302 13.24 2.56 23.39
CA VAL A 302 11.89 3.10 23.17
C VAL A 302 11.93 3.99 21.94
N GLN A 303 11.50 3.44 20.81
CA GLN A 303 11.24 4.18 19.58
C GLN A 303 9.80 4.67 19.59
N VAL A 304 9.51 5.77 18.90
CA VAL A 304 8.13 6.30 18.79
C VAL A 304 7.79 6.59 17.34
N LEU A 305 6.73 5.97 16.86
CA LEU A 305 6.12 6.30 15.57
C LEU A 305 5.20 7.51 15.75
N VAL A 306 5.47 8.60 15.01
CA VAL A 306 4.79 9.90 15.15
C VAL A 306 4.28 10.38 13.80
N ASN A 307 3.22 11.19 13.80
CA ASN A 307 2.84 11.96 12.62
C ASN A 307 3.90 13.03 12.34
N GLY A 308 4.71 12.83 11.32
CA GLY A 308 5.73 13.81 10.88
C GLY A 308 5.11 15.02 10.19
N ALA A 309 3.98 14.82 9.54
CA ALA A 309 3.12 15.87 9.00
C ALA A 309 1.67 15.43 9.13
N GLU A 310 0.79 16.36 9.49
CA GLU A 310 -0.65 16.13 9.56
C GLU A 310 -1.36 16.78 8.38
N GLU A 311 -2.45 16.14 7.95
CA GLU A 311 -3.30 16.66 6.89
C GLU A 311 -3.81 18.06 7.25
N ASN A 312 -3.50 19.02 6.39
CA ASN A 312 -4.05 20.37 6.45
C ASN A 312 -4.62 20.70 5.07
N ASP A 313 -5.63 20.05 4.65
CA ASP A 313 -6.18 20.15 3.33
C ASP A 313 -6.65 21.59 3.03
N GLY A 314 -5.81 22.34 2.29
CA GLY A 314 -6.14 23.68 1.84
C GLY A 314 -7.34 23.74 0.90
N ALA A 315 -7.72 22.63 0.26
CA ALA A 315 -8.94 22.52 -0.55
C ALA A 315 -10.19 22.34 0.31
N LEU A 316 -10.05 21.73 1.49
CA LEU A 316 -11.13 21.60 2.49
C LEU A 316 -11.22 22.78 3.45
N GLY A 317 -10.31 23.74 3.31
CA GLY A 317 -10.23 24.92 4.16
C GLY A 317 -9.17 24.81 5.25
N ASP A 318 -8.87 25.94 5.89
CA ASP A 318 -7.88 26.04 6.95
C ASP A 318 -8.26 25.14 8.14
N ASN A 319 -7.55 24.02 8.28
CA ASN A 319 -7.75 23.13 9.42
C ASN A 319 -6.85 23.55 10.58
N ALA A 320 -7.26 24.56 11.32
CA ALA A 320 -6.56 25.07 12.50
C ALA A 320 -6.43 24.03 13.66
N LEU A 321 -7.00 22.86 13.50
CA LEU A 321 -6.98 21.81 14.53
C LEU A 321 -5.83 20.81 14.36
N VAL A 322 -5.24 20.71 13.17
CA VAL A 322 -4.06 19.85 12.96
C VAL A 322 -2.79 20.48 13.52
N ASN A 323 -1.77 19.66 13.73
CA ASN A 323 -0.48 20.15 14.19
C ASN A 323 0.25 20.89 13.06
N THR A 324 0.77 22.07 13.39
CA THR A 324 1.73 22.74 12.51
C THR A 324 3.09 22.02 12.55
N PRO A 325 3.98 22.27 11.58
CA PRO A 325 5.34 21.72 11.63
C PRO A 325 6.09 22.03 12.93
N GLU A 326 5.93 23.25 13.47
CA GLU A 326 6.56 23.68 14.72
C GLU A 326 5.98 22.92 15.93
N GLU A 327 4.68 22.64 15.93
CA GLU A 327 4.05 21.82 16.97
C GLU A 327 4.51 20.37 16.87
N THR A 328 4.65 19.81 15.67
CA THR A 328 5.23 18.47 15.46
C THR A 328 6.66 18.40 16.02
N VAL A 329 7.49 19.40 15.75
CA VAL A 329 8.82 19.49 16.34
C VAL A 329 8.75 19.55 17.87
N ALA A 330 7.88 20.38 18.43
CA ALA A 330 7.74 20.49 19.89
C ALA A 330 7.25 19.18 20.53
N ILE A 331 6.38 18.43 19.85
CA ILE A 331 5.97 17.08 20.26
C ILE A 331 7.20 16.14 20.25
N CYS A 332 7.94 16.09 19.15
CA CYS A 332 9.14 15.25 19.04
C CYS A 332 10.19 15.57 20.13
N GLN A 333 10.42 16.85 20.41
CA GLN A 333 11.31 17.28 21.49
C GLN A 333 10.81 16.87 22.88
N ALA A 334 9.50 16.88 23.12
CA ALA A 334 8.92 16.42 24.37
C ALA A 334 9.11 14.90 24.56
N LEU A 335 8.96 14.11 23.48
CA LEU A 335 9.21 12.68 23.49
C LEU A 335 10.69 12.35 23.71
N GLU A 336 11.60 13.06 23.04
CA GLU A 336 13.05 12.98 23.28
C GLU A 336 13.40 13.29 24.74
N ALA A 337 12.89 14.39 25.28
CA ALA A 337 13.08 14.76 26.67
C ALA A 337 12.48 13.77 27.68
N ALA A 338 11.49 12.97 27.27
CA ALA A 338 10.93 11.89 28.06
C ALA A 338 11.80 10.61 28.05
N GLY A 339 12.77 10.51 27.13
CA GLY A 339 13.70 9.39 27.02
C GLY A 339 13.46 8.49 25.81
N ALA A 340 12.75 8.96 24.77
CA ALA A 340 12.71 8.25 23.50
C ALA A 340 14.10 8.18 22.87
N ASP A 341 14.43 7.02 22.27
CA ASP A 341 15.74 6.76 21.67
C ASP A 341 15.76 7.01 20.16
N ALA A 342 14.61 7.00 19.49
CA ALA A 342 14.47 7.27 18.08
C ALA A 342 13.03 7.66 17.71
N LEU A 343 12.87 8.30 16.55
CA LEU A 343 11.58 8.67 15.97
C LEU A 343 11.41 8.01 14.61
N GLU A 344 10.27 7.36 14.39
CA GLU A 344 9.77 6.93 13.08
C GLU A 344 8.67 7.90 12.65
N LEU A 345 8.81 8.54 11.49
CA LEU A 345 7.84 9.53 11.01
C LEU A 345 6.99 8.97 9.87
N ARG A 346 5.70 9.25 9.95
CA ARG A 346 4.73 8.94 8.89
C ARG A 346 3.79 10.13 8.63
N LEU A 347 2.95 9.98 7.62
CA LEU A 347 1.84 10.91 7.42
C LEU A 347 0.73 10.62 8.41
N GLY A 348 0.16 11.66 8.99
CA GLY A 348 -0.94 11.59 9.92
C GLY A 348 -2.21 12.18 9.34
N THR A 349 -3.29 11.39 9.35
CA THR A 349 -4.61 11.88 9.05
C THR A 349 -5.60 11.34 10.06
N PHE A 350 -6.62 12.13 10.37
CA PHE A 350 -7.71 11.74 11.25
C PHE A 350 -9.00 11.45 10.47
N ALA A 351 -8.98 11.70 9.17
CA ALA A 351 -10.12 11.60 8.27
C ALA A 351 -9.94 10.52 7.18
N PHE A 352 -9.06 9.54 7.38
CA PHE A 352 -8.76 8.50 6.39
C PHE A 352 -8.34 9.04 5.02
N HIS A 353 -7.53 10.07 5.03
CA HIS A 353 -6.96 10.57 3.81
C HIS A 353 -6.09 9.49 3.15
N GLU A 354 -6.22 9.33 1.85
CA GLU A 354 -5.52 8.30 1.09
C GLU A 354 -4.01 8.34 1.23
N ALA A 355 -3.41 9.52 1.36
CA ALA A 355 -1.96 9.67 1.51
C ALA A 355 -1.39 8.93 2.73
N GLN A 356 -2.20 8.69 3.75
CA GLN A 356 -1.77 7.96 4.94
C GLN A 356 -1.50 6.48 4.66
N PHE A 357 -2.42 5.84 3.92
CA PHE A 357 -2.37 4.41 3.67
C PHE A 357 -1.86 4.09 2.28
N VAL A 358 -2.13 4.99 1.34
CA VAL A 358 -2.08 4.74 -0.09
C VAL A 358 -1.53 5.95 -0.81
N ASN A 359 -0.36 6.42 -0.39
CA ASN A 359 0.35 7.47 -1.14
C ASN A 359 0.46 7.12 -2.63
N ASP A 360 0.46 5.83 -2.96
CA ASP A 360 0.44 5.35 -4.34
C ASP A 360 -0.82 5.76 -5.11
N GLY A 361 -1.97 5.85 -4.45
CA GLY A 361 -3.22 6.28 -5.07
C GLY A 361 -3.17 7.72 -5.58
N VAL A 362 -2.45 8.58 -4.89
CA VAL A 362 -2.23 9.97 -5.28
C VAL A 362 -1.43 10.09 -6.56
N PHE A 363 -0.47 9.17 -6.76
CA PHE A 363 0.42 9.14 -7.90
C PHE A 363 0.02 8.09 -8.94
N ALA A 364 -1.12 7.43 -8.76
CA ALA A 364 -1.60 6.44 -9.71
C ALA A 364 -1.74 7.07 -11.11
N GLY A 365 -0.93 6.61 -12.02
CA GLY A 365 -0.46 7.08 -13.31
C GLY A 365 -1.41 7.72 -14.32
N TYR A 366 -2.47 8.30 -13.90
CA TYR A 366 -3.42 8.93 -14.80
C TYR A 366 -3.06 10.38 -15.19
N GLY A 367 -1.78 10.74 -15.04
CA GLY A 367 -1.27 12.06 -15.44
C GLY A 367 -1.70 13.18 -14.51
N TYR A 368 -2.22 12.86 -13.34
CA TYR A 368 -2.63 13.85 -12.34
C TYR A 368 -1.52 14.03 -11.31
N ASP A 369 -0.70 15.02 -11.52
CA ASP A 369 0.21 15.47 -10.50
C ASP A 369 -0.63 16.04 -9.34
N GLY A 370 -0.62 15.36 -8.21
CA GLY A 370 -1.35 15.76 -7.03
C GLY A 370 -2.87 15.60 -7.07
N ALA A 371 -3.45 14.87 -8.05
CA ALA A 371 -4.88 14.57 -8.02
C ALA A 371 -5.19 13.55 -6.93
N THR A 372 -6.15 13.87 -6.06
CA THR A 372 -6.68 12.91 -5.11
C THR A 372 -7.76 12.05 -5.75
N SER A 373 -8.01 10.89 -5.16
CA SER A 373 -9.12 10.02 -5.53
C SER A 373 -10.51 10.67 -5.38
N PHE A 374 -10.61 11.78 -4.68
CA PHE A 374 -11.82 12.57 -4.56
C PHE A 374 -11.93 13.67 -5.61
N GLY A 375 -11.05 13.67 -6.61
CA GLY A 375 -11.04 14.66 -7.68
C GLY A 375 -10.53 16.04 -7.26
N THR A 376 -9.89 16.13 -6.09
CA THR A 376 -9.17 17.30 -5.63
C THR A 376 -7.70 17.15 -6.00
N PHE A 377 -7.06 18.26 -6.37
CA PHE A 377 -5.63 18.29 -6.60
C PHE A 377 -4.93 18.70 -5.31
N TYR A 378 -3.83 18.02 -4.99
CA TYR A 378 -2.95 18.49 -3.93
C TYR A 378 -2.19 19.72 -4.40
N ASP A 379 -2.18 20.73 -3.57
CA ASP A 379 -1.13 21.74 -3.58
C ASP A 379 -0.02 21.28 -2.65
N PHE A 380 1.03 20.65 -3.20
CA PHE A 380 2.12 20.12 -2.40
C PHE A 380 2.89 21.19 -1.61
N ASP A 381 2.79 22.48 -2.00
CA ASP A 381 3.39 23.57 -1.24
C ASP A 381 2.60 23.85 0.05
N SER A 382 1.30 23.62 0.06
CA SER A 382 0.44 23.88 1.22
C SER A 382 -0.12 22.63 1.88
N HIS A 383 -0.35 21.56 1.11
CA HIS A 383 -0.88 20.31 1.64
C HIS A 383 0.14 19.63 2.56
N PHE A 384 -0.31 19.12 3.71
CA PHE A 384 0.60 18.67 4.75
C PHE A 384 1.69 19.69 5.09
N SER A 385 1.34 20.97 5.07
CA SER A 385 2.24 22.10 5.38
C SER A 385 3.47 22.19 4.47
N GLY A 386 3.38 21.72 3.22
CA GLY A 386 4.49 21.74 2.27
C GLY A 386 5.63 20.77 2.60
N LEU A 387 5.41 19.79 3.48
CA LEU A 387 6.42 18.83 3.91
C LEU A 387 6.44 17.51 3.13
N LEU A 388 5.67 17.41 2.05
CA LEU A 388 5.68 16.23 1.17
C LEU A 388 6.69 16.42 0.03
N ASP A 389 7.43 15.36 -0.27
CA ASP A 389 8.31 15.30 -1.44
C ASP A 389 7.71 14.39 -2.53
N GLY A 390 7.07 14.98 -3.52
CA GLY A 390 6.46 14.28 -4.65
C GLY A 390 7.43 13.95 -5.79
N SER A 391 8.70 14.32 -5.70
CA SER A 391 9.66 14.26 -6.81
C SER A 391 9.91 12.85 -7.38
N HIS A 392 9.65 11.80 -6.61
CA HIS A 392 9.89 10.40 -6.98
C HIS A 392 8.60 9.58 -6.99
N SER A 393 7.51 10.19 -7.46
CA SER A 393 6.18 9.55 -7.53
C SER A 393 5.75 8.95 -6.19
N GLY A 394 5.97 9.69 -5.11
CA GLY A 394 5.64 9.28 -3.75
C GLY A 394 6.59 8.25 -3.12
N CYS A 395 7.65 7.84 -3.81
CA CYS A 395 8.74 7.12 -3.17
C CYS A 395 9.56 8.11 -2.31
N GLY A 396 9.54 7.92 -1.00
CA GLY A 396 10.15 8.89 -0.06
C GLY A 396 9.29 10.13 0.21
N LEU A 397 7.97 10.06 0.01
CA LEU A 397 7.04 11.20 0.17
C LEU A 397 7.20 11.96 1.49
N ILE A 398 7.53 11.28 2.59
CA ILE A 398 7.71 11.86 3.93
C ILE A 398 9.08 12.55 4.13
N MET A 399 9.95 12.55 3.15
CA MET A 399 11.35 12.99 3.30
C MET A 399 11.48 14.42 3.79
N GLY A 400 10.63 15.34 3.31
CA GLY A 400 10.64 16.74 3.76
C GLY A 400 10.32 16.89 5.26
N ALA A 401 9.35 16.12 5.76
CA ALA A 401 9.03 16.10 7.19
C ALA A 401 10.19 15.50 8.02
N CYS A 402 10.82 14.43 7.53
CA CYS A 402 11.99 13.86 8.19
C CYS A 402 13.10 14.90 8.33
N ARG A 403 13.43 15.58 7.23
CA ARG A 403 14.43 16.65 7.20
C ARG A 403 14.09 17.79 8.16
N TYR A 404 12.84 18.21 8.20
CA TYR A 404 12.39 19.29 9.06
C TYR A 404 12.51 18.92 10.55
N VAL A 405 12.03 17.75 10.96
CA VAL A 405 12.13 17.29 12.36
C VAL A 405 13.58 17.03 12.76
N LYS A 406 14.37 16.38 11.89
CA LYS A 406 15.79 16.06 12.17
C LYS A 406 16.64 17.28 12.53
N GLN A 407 16.33 18.44 11.98
CA GLN A 407 17.05 19.69 12.31
C GLN A 407 16.82 20.17 13.74
N HIS A 408 15.84 19.60 14.47
CA HIS A 408 15.40 20.12 15.76
C HIS A 408 15.49 19.10 16.90
N VAL A 409 15.87 17.86 16.62
CA VAL A 409 16.08 16.79 17.62
C VAL A 409 17.47 16.20 17.50
N SER A 410 17.99 15.60 18.57
CA SER A 410 19.31 14.97 18.58
C SER A 410 19.27 13.46 18.38
N ILE A 411 18.15 12.81 18.70
CA ILE A 411 17.95 11.38 18.50
C ILE A 411 17.78 11.03 17.02
N PRO A 412 18.04 9.78 16.62
CA PRO A 412 17.83 9.31 15.26
C PRO A 412 16.38 9.50 14.79
N VAL A 413 16.24 9.91 13.53
CA VAL A 413 14.96 10.10 12.84
C VAL A 413 14.94 9.26 11.57
N GLY A 414 13.87 8.53 11.36
CA GLY A 414 13.62 7.82 10.10
C GLY A 414 12.22 8.05 9.56
N GLY A 415 11.98 7.66 8.33
CA GLY A 415 10.71 7.84 7.66
C GLY A 415 10.12 6.52 7.17
N VAL A 416 8.78 6.42 7.20
CA VAL A 416 8.01 5.30 6.67
C VAL A 416 6.82 5.80 5.86
N VAL A 417 6.94 5.85 4.56
CA VAL A 417 5.83 5.98 3.58
C VAL A 417 6.39 5.59 2.23
N PHE A 418 6.21 4.39 1.81
CA PHE A 418 6.81 3.81 0.61
C PHE A 418 8.27 4.24 0.37
N MET A 419 9.14 3.78 1.23
CA MET A 419 10.58 3.97 1.10
C MET A 419 11.17 2.77 0.33
N ASP A 420 11.81 3.02 -0.82
CA ASP A 420 12.41 1.99 -1.67
C ASP A 420 13.75 2.48 -2.25
N PRO A 421 14.86 2.32 -1.52
CA PRO A 421 16.19 2.72 -2.00
C PRO A 421 16.62 2.08 -3.33
N ALA A 422 16.16 0.87 -3.65
CA ALA A 422 16.47 0.25 -4.94
C ALA A 422 15.70 0.92 -6.12
N LEU A 423 14.63 1.65 -5.83
CA LEU A 423 13.91 2.44 -6.81
C LEU A 423 14.60 3.78 -7.10
N ALA A 424 15.17 4.42 -6.08
CA ALA A 424 15.80 5.73 -6.19
C ALA A 424 17.11 5.79 -5.36
N PRO A 425 18.18 5.04 -5.78
CA PRO A 425 19.37 4.85 -4.97
C PRO A 425 20.07 6.15 -4.59
N ASP A 426 20.33 7.02 -5.56
CA ASP A 426 21.03 8.30 -5.33
C ASP A 426 20.24 9.23 -4.43
N TYR A 427 18.91 9.24 -4.54
CA TYR A 427 18.05 10.07 -3.72
C TYR A 427 18.14 9.69 -2.24
N PHE A 428 18.04 8.39 -1.93
CA PHE A 428 18.10 7.91 -0.53
C PHE A 428 19.51 8.03 0.05
N GLU A 429 20.56 7.76 -0.71
CA GLU A 429 21.94 7.92 -0.25
C GLU A 429 22.25 9.41 0.02
N ASN A 430 21.84 10.30 -0.87
CA ASN A 430 22.00 11.74 -0.66
C ASN A 430 21.25 12.21 0.59
N ALA A 431 20.01 11.76 0.79
CA ALA A 431 19.24 12.13 1.97
C ALA A 431 19.89 11.67 3.28
N LEU A 432 20.46 10.46 3.30
CA LEU A 432 21.19 9.95 4.47
C LEU A 432 22.51 10.68 4.69
N SER A 433 23.30 10.87 3.64
CA SER A 433 24.63 11.50 3.73
C SER A 433 24.53 12.99 4.07
N GLU A 434 23.51 13.69 3.62
CA GLU A 434 23.20 15.08 3.99
C GLU A 434 22.49 15.22 5.33
N GLY A 435 22.15 14.12 5.99
CA GLY A 435 21.51 14.11 7.30
C GLY A 435 20.06 14.60 7.28
N TRP A 436 19.30 14.32 6.22
CA TRP A 436 17.85 14.60 6.19
C TRP A 436 17.10 13.63 7.10
N LEU A 437 17.60 12.39 7.20
CA LEU A 437 17.17 11.36 8.12
C LEU A 437 18.37 10.46 8.47
N ASP A 438 18.22 9.60 9.46
CA ASP A 438 19.25 8.66 9.89
C ASP A 438 19.03 7.23 9.42
N MET A 439 17.77 6.86 9.15
CA MET A 439 17.38 5.50 8.82
C MET A 439 16.11 5.45 7.97
N ILE A 440 15.94 4.36 7.25
CA ILE A 440 14.86 4.12 6.29
C ILE A 440 14.01 2.96 6.77
N TYR A 441 12.73 3.20 7.01
CA TYR A 441 11.77 2.17 7.36
C TYR A 441 11.06 1.65 6.13
N MET A 442 11.12 0.34 5.92
CA MET A 442 10.61 -0.31 4.73
C MET A 442 9.64 -1.43 5.09
N HIS A 443 8.55 -1.54 4.35
CA HIS A 443 7.66 -2.70 4.48
C HIS A 443 7.49 -3.41 3.14
N ARG A 444 6.71 -2.88 2.20
CA ARG A 444 6.34 -3.56 0.95
C ARG A 444 7.54 -4.06 0.13
N PRO A 445 8.60 -3.30 -0.10
CA PRO A 445 9.73 -3.79 -0.88
C PRO A 445 10.41 -5.02 -0.26
N VAL A 446 10.50 -5.05 1.06
CA VAL A 446 11.15 -6.13 1.83
C VAL A 446 10.17 -7.24 2.15
N ALA A 447 9.12 -6.91 2.87
CA ALA A 447 8.21 -7.88 3.47
C ALA A 447 7.26 -8.54 2.47
N ASN A 448 6.96 -7.86 1.35
CA ASN A 448 6.02 -8.34 0.33
C ASN A 448 6.69 -8.77 -0.97
N CYS A 449 7.91 -8.30 -1.24
CA CYS A 449 8.52 -8.49 -2.55
C CYS A 449 9.83 -9.27 -2.49
N ASP A 450 10.80 -8.86 -1.66
CA ASP A 450 12.12 -9.49 -1.63
C ASP A 450 12.72 -9.52 -0.22
N ALA A 451 12.75 -10.69 0.41
CA ALA A 451 13.33 -10.85 1.74
C ALA A 451 14.85 -10.58 1.76
N GLU A 452 15.54 -10.83 0.64
CA GLU A 452 17.00 -10.63 0.52
C GLU A 452 17.37 -9.21 0.08
N TYR A 453 16.43 -8.29 0.15
CA TYR A 453 16.55 -6.92 -0.36
C TYR A 453 17.85 -6.23 0.06
N ALA A 454 18.15 -6.20 1.37
CA ALA A 454 19.31 -5.46 1.88
C ALA A 454 20.64 -6.11 1.47
N ASN A 455 20.72 -7.45 1.44
CA ASN A 455 21.91 -8.15 0.95
C ASN A 455 22.15 -7.87 -0.53
N LYS A 456 21.11 -8.01 -1.37
CA LYS A 456 21.19 -7.72 -2.81
C LYS A 456 21.57 -6.28 -3.09
N LEU A 457 20.96 -5.34 -2.37
CA LEU A 457 21.27 -3.92 -2.52
C LEU A 457 22.73 -3.63 -2.13
N ARG A 458 23.21 -4.18 -1.01
CA ARG A 458 24.60 -4.05 -0.57
C ARG A 458 25.62 -4.59 -1.58
N GLU A 459 25.26 -5.65 -2.28
CA GLU A 459 26.09 -6.29 -3.32
C GLU A 459 25.95 -5.61 -4.70
N GLY A 460 25.16 -4.57 -4.82
CA GLY A 460 24.89 -3.87 -6.09
C GLY A 460 24.01 -4.66 -7.07
N ARG A 461 23.34 -5.71 -6.62
CA ARG A 461 22.45 -6.57 -7.42
C ARG A 461 21.03 -6.02 -7.49
N ILE A 462 20.88 -4.74 -7.88
CA ILE A 462 19.58 -4.04 -7.87
C ILE A 462 18.58 -4.70 -8.82
N ASP A 463 19.02 -5.14 -9.98
CA ASP A 463 18.17 -5.78 -11.00
C ASP A 463 17.69 -7.18 -10.57
N GLU A 464 18.26 -7.74 -9.51
CA GLU A 464 17.85 -9.00 -8.88
C GLU A 464 16.92 -8.78 -7.68
N ILE A 465 16.62 -7.54 -7.33
CA ILE A 465 15.61 -7.19 -6.33
C ILE A 465 14.24 -7.15 -7.01
N ARG A 466 13.32 -8.01 -6.54
CA ARG A 466 11.93 -8.00 -7.02
C ARG A 466 11.25 -6.69 -6.63
N PRO A 467 10.79 -5.86 -7.57
CA PRO A 467 10.20 -4.58 -7.25
C PRO A 467 8.77 -4.70 -6.71
N CYS A 468 8.40 -3.78 -5.85
CA CYS A 468 6.99 -3.55 -5.51
C CYS A 468 6.30 -2.84 -6.67
N CYS A 469 5.26 -3.46 -7.24
CA CYS A 469 4.47 -2.85 -8.33
C CYS A 469 3.41 -1.86 -7.83
N ARG A 470 3.38 -1.55 -6.55
CA ARG A 470 2.48 -0.55 -5.94
C ARG A 470 0.98 -0.78 -6.24
N CYS A 471 0.61 -2.03 -6.52
CA CYS A 471 -0.75 -2.44 -6.90
C CYS A 471 -1.75 -2.44 -5.74
N LEU A 472 -1.30 -2.21 -4.50
CA LEU A 472 -2.09 -2.13 -3.26
C LEU A 472 -2.90 -3.37 -2.88
N ASN A 473 -2.66 -4.50 -3.54
CA ASN A 473 -3.31 -5.77 -3.18
C ASN A 473 -2.94 -6.24 -1.76
N CYS A 474 -1.79 -5.81 -1.24
CA CYS A 474 -1.38 -6.12 0.13
C CYS A 474 -2.31 -5.51 1.21
N LEU A 475 -2.95 -4.39 0.94
CA LEU A 475 -3.84 -3.72 1.90
C LEU A 475 -5.20 -4.42 2.03
N GLY A 476 -5.61 -5.19 1.03
CA GLY A 476 -6.88 -5.93 1.05
C GLY A 476 -6.77 -7.38 1.54
N GLY A 477 -5.67 -7.79 2.15
CA GLY A 477 -5.42 -9.18 2.52
C GLY A 477 -5.13 -10.11 1.33
N LEU A 478 -5.01 -9.54 0.14
CA LEU A 478 -4.75 -10.25 -1.12
C LEU A 478 -3.25 -10.31 -1.46
N CYS A 479 -2.39 -9.88 -0.58
CA CYS A 479 -0.94 -9.89 -0.77
C CYS A 479 -0.41 -11.28 -1.14
N ARG A 480 -1.07 -12.32 -0.65
CA ARG A 480 -0.76 -13.73 -0.94
C ARG A 480 -0.88 -14.08 -2.43
N VAL A 481 -1.60 -13.31 -3.20
CA VAL A 481 -1.84 -13.51 -4.64
C VAL A 481 -1.39 -12.33 -5.49
N SER A 482 -0.68 -11.38 -4.89
CA SER A 482 -0.14 -10.23 -5.60
C SER A 482 0.96 -10.64 -6.58
N PRO A 483 1.09 -9.96 -7.73
CA PRO A 483 2.23 -10.15 -8.63
C PRO A 483 3.59 -9.88 -7.97
N CYS A 484 3.60 -9.08 -6.90
CA CYS A 484 4.80 -8.81 -6.12
C CYS A 484 5.13 -9.93 -5.14
N ASN A 485 4.21 -10.88 -4.91
CA ASN A 485 4.41 -11.93 -3.94
C ASN A 485 5.58 -12.82 -4.32
N ASN A 486 6.44 -13.09 -3.37
CA ASN A 486 7.70 -13.80 -3.57
C ASN A 486 7.93 -14.85 -2.49
N SER A 487 9.17 -15.34 -2.44
CA SER A 487 9.64 -16.32 -1.45
C SER A 487 9.52 -15.88 0.01
N VAL A 488 9.34 -14.60 0.34
CA VAL A 488 9.09 -14.16 1.73
C VAL A 488 7.85 -14.84 2.28
N PHE A 489 6.83 -15.00 1.43
CA PHE A 489 5.58 -15.63 1.82
C PHE A 489 5.52 -17.12 1.53
N THR A 490 6.43 -17.69 0.72
CA THR A 490 6.35 -19.11 0.35
C THR A 490 6.38 -20.03 1.56
N ASP A 491 7.24 -19.76 2.54
CA ASP A 491 7.32 -20.57 3.76
C ASP A 491 6.14 -20.30 4.72
N ALA A 492 5.58 -19.11 4.66
CA ALA A 492 4.41 -18.73 5.45
C ALA A 492 3.06 -19.01 4.76
N MET A 493 3.07 -19.44 3.48
CA MET A 493 1.86 -19.72 2.71
C MET A 493 1.33 -21.13 2.97
N PRO A 494 0.03 -21.38 2.69
CA PRO A 494 -0.52 -22.73 2.73
C PRO A 494 0.26 -23.71 1.84
N GLU A 495 0.21 -24.99 2.14
CA GLU A 495 0.78 -26.05 1.32
C GLU A 495 0.44 -25.87 -0.18
N GLY A 496 1.46 -25.96 -1.03
CA GLY A 496 1.33 -25.79 -2.48
C GLY A 496 1.95 -24.51 -3.05
N TYR A 497 2.34 -23.57 -2.20
CA TYR A 497 3.06 -22.35 -2.62
C TYR A 497 4.58 -22.43 -2.44
N GLU A 498 5.07 -23.50 -1.87
CA GLU A 498 6.53 -23.71 -1.70
C GLU A 498 7.17 -24.02 -3.06
N VAL A 499 8.34 -23.45 -3.30
CA VAL A 499 9.18 -23.81 -4.45
C VAL A 499 9.86 -25.14 -4.13
N ARG A 500 9.28 -26.25 -4.59
CA ARG A 500 9.78 -27.60 -4.34
C ARG A 500 10.88 -27.96 -5.37
N PRO A 501 11.95 -28.66 -4.96
CA PRO A 501 12.93 -29.18 -5.91
C PRO A 501 12.29 -30.01 -7.03
N ALA A 502 12.97 -30.10 -8.15
CA ALA A 502 12.53 -30.93 -9.28
C ALA A 502 12.38 -32.42 -8.85
N ASP A 503 11.41 -33.10 -9.42
CA ASP A 503 11.12 -34.51 -9.19
C ASP A 503 11.82 -35.44 -10.21
N GLY A 504 12.88 -34.95 -10.85
CA GLY A 504 13.71 -35.63 -11.84
C GLY A 504 14.14 -34.69 -12.95
N ASP A 505 14.98 -35.19 -13.85
CA ASP A 505 15.48 -34.44 -14.99
C ASP A 505 14.39 -34.36 -16.07
N LYS A 506 13.89 -33.14 -16.32
CA LYS A 506 12.88 -32.86 -17.36
C LYS A 506 13.27 -31.62 -18.17
N ASN A 507 13.01 -31.67 -19.46
CA ASN A 507 13.08 -30.53 -20.36
C ASN A 507 11.74 -29.79 -20.37
N VAL A 508 11.70 -28.58 -19.85
CA VAL A 508 10.48 -27.76 -19.80
C VAL A 508 10.52 -26.72 -20.93
N MET A 509 9.53 -26.74 -21.75
CA MET A 509 9.31 -25.71 -22.78
C MET A 509 8.27 -24.71 -22.26
N VAL A 510 8.63 -23.43 -22.21
CA VAL A 510 7.69 -22.33 -21.92
C VAL A 510 7.43 -21.56 -23.21
N ILE A 511 6.16 -21.38 -23.56
CA ILE A 511 5.74 -20.67 -24.77
C ILE A 511 5.09 -19.35 -24.38
N GLY A 512 5.77 -18.25 -24.74
CA GLY A 512 5.37 -16.87 -24.41
C GLY A 512 6.26 -16.22 -23.36
N GLY A 513 6.86 -15.08 -23.70
CA GLY A 513 7.78 -14.29 -22.87
C GLY A 513 7.11 -13.12 -22.15
N GLY A 514 5.80 -13.18 -21.92
CA GLY A 514 5.09 -12.26 -21.03
C GLY A 514 5.37 -12.55 -19.54
N PRO A 515 4.85 -11.75 -18.60
CA PRO A 515 5.15 -11.91 -17.17
C PRO A 515 4.82 -13.32 -16.65
N ALA A 516 3.74 -13.92 -17.10
CA ALA A 516 3.36 -15.29 -16.70
C ALA A 516 4.39 -16.32 -17.17
N GLY A 517 4.85 -16.22 -18.42
CA GLY A 517 5.83 -17.16 -18.96
C GLY A 517 7.22 -16.96 -18.38
N MET A 518 7.66 -15.72 -18.20
CA MET A 518 8.94 -15.43 -17.56
C MET A 518 8.96 -15.94 -16.12
N GLU A 519 7.90 -15.72 -15.33
CA GLU A 519 7.84 -16.22 -13.94
C GLU A 519 7.77 -17.74 -13.90
N ALA A 520 6.98 -18.38 -14.78
CA ALA A 520 6.92 -19.83 -14.86
C ALA A 520 8.27 -20.46 -15.24
N ALA A 521 8.99 -19.85 -16.19
CA ALA A 521 10.32 -20.31 -16.58
C ALA A 521 11.34 -20.15 -15.46
N ARG A 522 11.33 -18.99 -14.78
CA ARG A 522 12.18 -18.71 -13.62
C ARG A 522 11.97 -19.77 -12.52
N VAL A 523 10.73 -19.97 -12.08
CA VAL A 523 10.42 -20.92 -11.00
C VAL A 523 10.73 -22.36 -11.41
N ALA A 524 10.49 -22.75 -12.66
CA ALA A 524 10.84 -24.08 -13.14
C ALA A 524 12.37 -24.31 -13.11
N ALA A 525 13.15 -23.30 -13.50
CA ALA A 525 14.61 -23.36 -13.45
C ALA A 525 15.14 -23.33 -12.00
N GLU A 526 14.60 -22.48 -11.13
CA GLU A 526 14.90 -22.46 -9.69
C GLU A 526 14.66 -23.84 -9.03
N ARG A 527 13.65 -24.57 -9.49
CA ARG A 527 13.41 -25.95 -9.07
C ARG A 527 14.46 -26.94 -9.55
N GLY A 528 15.25 -26.62 -10.56
CA GLY A 528 16.32 -27.45 -11.12
C GLY A 528 15.96 -28.12 -12.45
N TYR A 529 14.87 -27.75 -13.14
CA TYR A 529 14.58 -28.25 -14.46
C TYR A 529 15.40 -27.56 -15.56
N ALA A 530 15.67 -28.26 -16.66
CA ALA A 530 16.21 -27.64 -17.88
C ALA A 530 15.09 -26.90 -18.63
N VAL A 531 15.17 -25.56 -18.65
CA VAL A 531 14.08 -24.72 -19.17
C VAL A 531 14.50 -23.99 -20.44
N THR A 532 13.65 -24.05 -21.48
CA THR A 532 13.73 -23.20 -22.66
C THR A 532 12.44 -22.40 -22.81
N LEU A 533 12.57 -21.06 -22.85
CA LEU A 533 11.47 -20.13 -23.09
C LEU A 533 11.54 -19.64 -24.54
N TYR A 534 10.44 -19.78 -25.26
CA TYR A 534 10.28 -19.29 -26.62
C TYR A 534 9.30 -18.11 -26.65
N GLU A 535 9.70 -17.03 -27.29
CA GLU A 535 8.90 -15.82 -27.48
C GLU A 535 8.97 -15.35 -28.94
N LYS A 536 7.83 -15.05 -29.54
CA LYS A 536 7.77 -14.61 -30.93
C LYS A 536 8.30 -13.19 -31.17
N ASN A 537 8.26 -12.35 -30.14
CA ASN A 537 8.73 -10.96 -30.18
C ASN A 537 9.86 -10.77 -29.15
N GLY A 538 9.74 -9.76 -28.27
CA GLY A 538 10.62 -9.49 -27.14
C GLY A 538 9.98 -9.90 -25.82
N LEU A 539 10.80 -10.03 -24.77
CA LEU A 539 10.34 -10.30 -23.42
C LEU A 539 9.50 -9.13 -22.87
N GLY A 540 8.58 -9.44 -21.97
CA GLY A 540 7.74 -8.48 -21.24
C GLY A 540 6.26 -8.52 -21.61
N GLY A 541 5.90 -9.01 -22.80
CA GLY A 541 4.50 -9.07 -23.24
C GLY A 541 3.81 -7.71 -23.20
N LEU A 542 2.77 -7.55 -22.38
CA LEU A 542 2.04 -6.28 -22.24
C LEU A 542 2.55 -5.35 -21.14
N LEU A 543 3.67 -5.65 -20.45
CA LEU A 543 4.15 -4.81 -19.35
C LEU A 543 4.52 -3.39 -19.83
N ASP A 544 5.21 -3.26 -20.97
CA ASP A 544 5.57 -1.95 -21.52
C ASP A 544 4.33 -1.16 -21.95
N PHE A 545 3.37 -1.83 -22.58
CA PHE A 545 2.10 -1.20 -22.93
C PHE A 545 1.36 -0.70 -21.68
N ALA A 546 1.30 -1.53 -20.63
CA ALA A 546 0.67 -1.16 -19.38
C ALA A 546 1.38 0.02 -18.69
N GLU A 547 2.71 0.06 -18.72
CA GLU A 547 3.49 1.19 -18.19
C GLU A 547 3.22 2.48 -18.96
N MET A 548 3.12 2.42 -20.30
CA MET A 548 2.77 3.59 -21.11
C MET A 548 1.38 4.13 -20.78
N VAL A 549 0.43 3.26 -20.47
CA VAL A 549 -0.95 3.65 -20.13
C VAL A 549 -1.07 4.14 -18.69
N LYS A 550 -0.44 3.46 -17.74
CA LYS A 550 -0.58 3.72 -16.30
C LYS A 550 0.44 4.70 -15.75
N GLY A 551 1.55 4.91 -16.46
CA GLY A 551 2.69 5.68 -15.99
C GLY A 551 3.73 4.84 -15.23
N LYS A 552 4.88 5.45 -14.98
CA LYS A 552 6.06 4.78 -14.40
C LYS A 552 5.93 4.45 -12.90
N HIS A 553 4.98 5.03 -12.20
CA HIS A 553 4.82 4.86 -10.74
C HIS A 553 4.60 3.40 -10.32
N GLU A 554 3.97 2.56 -11.16
CA GLU A 554 3.77 1.13 -10.87
C GLU A 554 5.01 0.27 -11.14
N SER A 555 6.12 0.85 -11.59
CA SER A 555 7.39 0.15 -11.79
C SER A 555 7.30 -1.11 -12.66
N LEU A 556 6.41 -1.13 -13.66
CA LEU A 556 6.18 -2.31 -14.50
C LEU A 556 7.37 -2.63 -15.39
N GLY A 557 8.09 -1.60 -15.88
CA GLY A 557 9.35 -1.77 -16.60
C GLY A 557 10.46 -2.38 -15.71
N ARG A 558 10.52 -2.00 -14.43
CA ARG A 558 11.42 -2.67 -13.46
C ARG A 558 11.05 -4.13 -13.27
N LEU A 559 9.75 -4.45 -13.18
CA LEU A 559 9.32 -5.83 -13.08
C LEU A 559 9.75 -6.65 -14.31
N ARG A 560 9.59 -6.09 -15.53
CA ARG A 560 10.08 -6.74 -16.75
C ARG A 560 11.59 -6.97 -16.68
N ASN A 561 12.36 -5.97 -16.30
CA ASN A 561 13.82 -6.06 -16.22
C ASN A 561 14.25 -7.10 -15.17
N TYR A 562 13.63 -7.08 -13.98
CA TYR A 562 13.83 -8.09 -12.95
C TYR A 562 13.56 -9.51 -13.49
N LEU A 563 12.39 -9.75 -14.08
CA LEU A 563 12.04 -11.06 -14.61
C LEU A 563 13.03 -11.50 -15.71
N SER A 564 13.44 -10.60 -16.60
CA SER A 564 14.43 -10.90 -17.63
C SER A 564 15.79 -11.26 -17.01
N ARG A 565 16.24 -10.49 -16.02
CA ARG A 565 17.49 -10.75 -15.30
C ARG A 565 17.44 -12.10 -14.58
N MET A 566 16.34 -12.42 -13.94
CA MET A 566 16.21 -13.70 -13.21
C MET A 566 16.18 -14.93 -14.13
N LEU A 567 15.72 -14.78 -15.39
CA LEU A 567 15.89 -15.86 -16.36
C LEU A 567 17.38 -16.16 -16.64
N GLU A 568 18.21 -15.12 -16.72
CA GLU A 568 19.66 -15.29 -16.89
C GLU A 568 20.30 -15.92 -15.64
N VAL A 569 19.95 -15.44 -14.45
CA VAL A 569 20.47 -15.93 -13.16
C VAL A 569 20.15 -17.41 -12.98
N GLU A 570 18.93 -17.82 -13.31
CA GLU A 570 18.48 -19.21 -13.18
C GLU A 570 18.90 -20.09 -14.39
N GLY A 571 19.61 -19.54 -15.36
CA GLY A 571 20.12 -20.30 -16.49
C GLY A 571 19.07 -20.76 -17.50
N VAL A 572 17.95 -20.02 -17.61
CA VAL A 572 16.90 -20.31 -18.60
C VAL A 572 17.44 -20.01 -20.01
N ASN A 573 17.28 -20.96 -20.93
CA ASN A 573 17.56 -20.74 -22.35
C ASN A 573 16.41 -19.92 -22.98
N VAL A 574 16.67 -18.64 -23.34
CA VAL A 574 15.66 -17.75 -23.91
C VAL A 574 15.86 -17.63 -25.43
N VAL A 575 14.82 -17.94 -26.19
CA VAL A 575 14.78 -17.86 -27.66
C VAL A 575 13.68 -16.87 -28.06
N THR A 576 14.09 -15.69 -28.51
CA THR A 576 13.19 -14.66 -29.04
C THR A 576 13.11 -14.71 -30.56
N GLY A 577 12.04 -14.13 -31.15
CA GLY A 577 11.78 -14.16 -32.59
C GLY A 577 11.27 -15.51 -33.09
N GLN A 578 10.90 -16.43 -32.21
CA GLN A 578 10.42 -17.76 -32.54
C GLN A 578 8.95 -17.92 -32.21
N GLU A 579 8.09 -17.96 -33.23
CA GLU A 579 6.71 -18.38 -33.07
C GLU A 579 6.64 -19.92 -32.94
N VAL A 580 5.88 -20.39 -31.97
CA VAL A 580 5.76 -21.82 -31.64
C VAL A 580 4.37 -22.31 -31.99
N ASP A 581 4.31 -23.31 -32.85
CA ASP A 581 3.10 -24.07 -33.17
C ASP A 581 3.18 -25.54 -32.68
N ALA A 582 2.11 -26.28 -32.86
CA ALA A 582 2.06 -27.68 -32.44
C ALA A 582 3.06 -28.59 -33.20
N ALA A 583 3.51 -28.23 -34.39
CA ALA A 583 4.51 -28.98 -35.14
C ALA A 583 5.89 -28.77 -34.53
N PHE A 584 6.23 -27.52 -34.19
CA PHE A 584 7.46 -27.17 -33.50
C PHE A 584 7.57 -27.85 -32.13
N VAL A 585 6.49 -27.88 -31.33
CA VAL A 585 6.48 -28.60 -30.04
C VAL A 585 6.79 -30.07 -30.22
N ARG A 586 6.17 -30.74 -31.23
CA ARG A 586 6.46 -32.17 -31.51
C ARG A 586 7.89 -32.41 -31.97
N GLU A 587 8.46 -31.50 -32.73
CA GLU A 587 9.87 -31.56 -33.17
C GLU A 587 10.84 -31.45 -32.01
N GLN A 588 10.63 -30.49 -31.11
CA GLN A 588 11.47 -30.28 -29.94
C GLN A 588 11.30 -31.35 -28.85
N SER A 589 10.18 -32.04 -28.85
CA SER A 589 9.89 -33.17 -27.94
C SER A 589 10.16 -32.88 -26.46
N PRO A 590 9.65 -31.77 -25.87
CA PRO A 590 9.84 -31.48 -24.45
C PRO A 590 9.07 -32.47 -23.58
N ASP A 591 9.53 -32.68 -22.33
CA ASP A 591 8.82 -33.49 -21.34
C ASP A 591 7.58 -32.76 -20.79
N VAL A 592 7.66 -31.43 -20.69
CA VAL A 592 6.59 -30.55 -20.18
C VAL A 592 6.48 -29.31 -21.05
N VAL A 593 5.25 -28.89 -21.34
CA VAL A 593 4.95 -27.63 -22.04
C VAL A 593 4.11 -26.73 -21.15
N ILE A 594 4.57 -25.51 -20.93
CA ILE A 594 3.82 -24.45 -20.26
C ILE A 594 3.42 -23.42 -21.31
N VAL A 595 2.10 -23.26 -21.52
CA VAL A 595 1.55 -22.31 -22.49
C VAL A 595 1.18 -21.03 -21.78
N ALA A 596 1.92 -19.95 -22.08
CA ALA A 596 1.77 -18.62 -21.49
C ALA A 596 1.65 -17.53 -22.59
N THR A 597 0.95 -17.83 -23.68
CA THR A 597 0.85 -17.01 -24.88
C THR A 597 -0.06 -15.77 -24.73
N GLY A 598 -0.61 -15.54 -23.54
CA GLY A 598 -1.56 -14.47 -23.26
C GLY A 598 -2.97 -14.76 -23.74
N GLY A 599 -3.83 -13.77 -23.69
CA GLY A 599 -5.23 -13.88 -24.09
C GLY A 599 -5.47 -13.27 -25.48
N VAL A 600 -6.32 -13.91 -26.26
CA VAL A 600 -6.88 -13.33 -27.48
C VAL A 600 -8.18 -12.60 -27.11
N ARG A 601 -8.28 -11.35 -27.53
CA ARG A 601 -9.50 -10.57 -27.31
C ARG A 601 -10.55 -10.95 -28.33
N PRO A 602 -11.81 -11.08 -27.92
CA PRO A 602 -12.88 -11.32 -28.87
C PRO A 602 -13.00 -10.11 -29.81
N GLU A 603 -13.18 -10.39 -31.09
CA GLU A 603 -13.54 -9.34 -32.05
C GLU A 603 -14.93 -8.80 -31.74
N LEU A 604 -15.10 -7.50 -31.85
CA LEU A 604 -16.43 -6.90 -31.76
C LEU A 604 -17.24 -7.28 -33.00
N ALA A 605 -18.46 -7.69 -32.78
CA ALA A 605 -19.38 -8.04 -33.87
C ALA A 605 -19.76 -6.84 -34.76
N ALA A 606 -19.58 -5.60 -34.22
CA ALA A 606 -19.85 -4.37 -34.93
C ALA A 606 -18.58 -3.89 -35.64
N ALA A 607 -18.61 -3.84 -36.95
CA ALA A 607 -17.53 -3.22 -37.73
C ALA A 607 -17.55 -1.70 -37.55
N GLY A 608 -16.35 -1.10 -37.40
CA GLY A 608 -16.20 0.35 -37.39
C GLY A 608 -16.47 0.96 -38.76
N THR A 609 -16.69 2.26 -38.81
CA THR A 609 -16.73 3.08 -40.02
C THR A 609 -15.52 3.98 -40.11
N ALA A 610 -15.31 4.64 -41.24
CA ALA A 610 -14.22 5.60 -41.39
C ALA A 610 -14.35 6.80 -40.44
N ALA A 611 -15.60 7.17 -40.08
CA ALA A 611 -15.88 8.27 -39.16
C ALA A 611 -15.93 7.82 -37.68
N THR A 612 -16.11 6.54 -37.41
CA THR A 612 -16.14 5.95 -36.07
C THR A 612 -15.37 4.62 -36.08
N PRO A 613 -14.04 4.67 -36.05
CA PRO A 613 -13.22 3.46 -36.08
C PRO A 613 -13.37 2.66 -34.78
N VAL A 614 -13.37 1.35 -34.92
CA VAL A 614 -13.25 0.41 -33.80
C VAL A 614 -11.78 0.04 -33.66
N ILE A 615 -11.21 0.33 -32.50
CA ILE A 615 -9.78 0.18 -32.24
C ILE A 615 -9.60 -0.83 -31.10
N GLY A 616 -8.71 -1.78 -31.27
CA GLY A 616 -8.32 -2.71 -30.21
C GLY A 616 -7.65 -2.00 -29.05
N VAL A 617 -7.94 -2.45 -27.83
CA VAL A 617 -7.41 -1.81 -26.60
C VAL A 617 -5.87 -1.89 -26.52
N THR A 618 -5.21 -2.77 -27.26
CA THR A 618 -3.74 -2.82 -27.35
C THR A 618 -3.18 -1.96 -28.47
N ASP A 619 -4.05 -1.45 -29.36
CA ASP A 619 -3.65 -0.76 -30.57
C ASP A 619 -3.87 0.76 -30.51
N PHE A 620 -4.62 1.23 -29.51
CA PHE A 620 -5.05 2.64 -29.44
C PHE A 620 -3.87 3.61 -29.26
N LEU A 621 -2.78 3.19 -28.62
CA LEU A 621 -1.58 4.04 -28.49
C LEU A 621 -0.90 4.34 -29.83
N ALA A 622 -1.05 3.42 -30.80
CA ALA A 622 -0.52 3.57 -32.16
C ALA A 622 -1.57 4.09 -33.16
N SER A 623 -2.79 4.39 -32.69
CA SER A 623 -3.91 4.78 -33.53
C SER A 623 -4.30 6.24 -33.32
N GLU A 624 -4.92 6.85 -34.34
CA GLU A 624 -5.55 8.15 -34.18
C GLU A 624 -6.89 7.99 -33.44
N VAL A 625 -6.97 8.56 -32.22
CA VAL A 625 -8.17 8.49 -31.37
C VAL A 625 -8.88 9.85 -31.39
N GLY A 626 -10.17 9.83 -31.72
CA GLY A 626 -11.01 11.04 -31.80
C GLY A 626 -11.18 11.75 -30.45
N GLU A 627 -11.90 12.88 -30.46
CA GLU A 627 -12.16 13.65 -29.23
C GLU A 627 -13.16 12.95 -28.28
N ARG A 628 -14.16 12.27 -28.86
CA ARG A 628 -15.18 11.52 -28.10
C ARG A 628 -14.93 10.04 -28.24
N VAL A 629 -14.71 9.38 -27.13
CA VAL A 629 -14.30 7.97 -27.11
C VAL A 629 -15.30 7.15 -26.29
N ALA A 630 -15.75 6.04 -26.84
CA ALA A 630 -16.45 4.99 -26.12
C ALA A 630 -15.48 3.86 -25.81
N VAL A 631 -15.28 3.55 -24.53
CA VAL A 631 -14.50 2.40 -24.07
C VAL A 631 -15.45 1.31 -23.65
N LEU A 632 -15.27 0.09 -24.17
CA LEU A 632 -16.16 -1.04 -23.89
C LEU A 632 -15.54 -1.96 -22.83
N GLY A 633 -16.28 -2.16 -21.73
CA GLY A 633 -15.92 -3.03 -20.61
C GLY A 633 -15.66 -2.26 -19.31
N PHE A 634 -15.82 -2.94 -18.16
CA PHE A 634 -15.63 -2.38 -16.83
C PHE A 634 -14.43 -3.02 -16.08
N ASN A 635 -13.60 -3.78 -16.75
CA ASN A 635 -12.40 -4.37 -16.14
C ASN A 635 -11.30 -3.35 -15.92
N ALA A 636 -10.26 -3.73 -15.19
CA ALA A 636 -9.10 -2.88 -14.87
C ALA A 636 -8.49 -2.23 -16.11
N GLN A 637 -8.32 -2.96 -17.21
CA GLN A 637 -7.74 -2.44 -18.43
C GLN A 637 -8.61 -1.37 -19.10
N ALA A 638 -9.93 -1.55 -19.11
CA ALA A 638 -10.85 -0.54 -19.64
C ALA A 638 -10.79 0.74 -18.79
N THR A 639 -10.70 0.58 -17.47
CA THR A 639 -10.59 1.69 -16.53
C THR A 639 -9.28 2.45 -16.76
N ASP A 640 -8.15 1.78 -16.84
CA ASP A 640 -6.84 2.40 -17.10
C ASP A 640 -6.81 3.13 -18.44
N THR A 641 -7.36 2.49 -19.49
CA THR A 641 -7.50 3.12 -20.82
C THR A 641 -8.37 4.37 -20.77
N ALA A 642 -9.48 4.33 -20.04
CA ALA A 642 -10.38 5.48 -19.89
C ALA A 642 -9.68 6.66 -19.20
N HIS A 643 -8.97 6.40 -18.10
CA HIS A 643 -8.19 7.42 -17.40
C HIS A 643 -7.09 8.02 -18.28
N TYR A 644 -6.32 7.17 -18.97
CA TYR A 644 -5.29 7.63 -19.90
C TYR A 644 -5.86 8.58 -20.95
N LEU A 645 -6.99 8.21 -21.57
CA LEU A 645 -7.63 9.02 -22.61
C LEU A 645 -8.18 10.35 -22.05
N ILE A 646 -8.74 10.33 -20.83
CA ILE A 646 -9.17 11.57 -20.15
C ILE A 646 -7.98 12.49 -19.88
N ALA A 647 -6.86 11.93 -19.43
CA ALA A 647 -5.62 12.69 -19.21
C ALA A 647 -5.09 13.32 -20.53
N GLN A 648 -5.38 12.70 -21.68
CA GLN A 648 -5.10 13.26 -23.01
C GLN A 648 -6.17 14.27 -23.50
N GLY A 649 -7.07 14.70 -22.63
CA GLY A 649 -8.12 15.67 -22.94
C GLY A 649 -9.32 15.11 -23.72
N LYS A 650 -9.46 13.78 -23.80
CA LYS A 650 -10.59 13.15 -24.51
C LYS A 650 -11.84 13.12 -23.64
N LYS A 651 -13.01 13.16 -24.27
CA LYS A 651 -14.33 12.96 -23.62
C LYS A 651 -14.68 11.47 -23.65
N VAL A 652 -14.59 10.82 -22.50
CA VAL A 652 -14.67 9.36 -22.42
C VAL A 652 -16.01 8.92 -21.79
N THR A 653 -16.65 7.96 -22.45
CA THR A 653 -17.78 7.21 -21.89
C THR A 653 -17.42 5.73 -21.86
N VAL A 654 -17.48 5.11 -20.69
CA VAL A 654 -17.25 3.66 -20.52
C VAL A 654 -18.59 2.95 -20.50
N ILE A 655 -18.72 1.90 -21.33
CA ILE A 655 -19.97 1.21 -21.59
C ILE A 655 -19.76 -0.28 -21.30
N ALA A 656 -20.66 -0.89 -20.54
CA ALA A 656 -20.59 -2.31 -20.24
C ALA A 656 -21.96 -2.92 -19.89
N PRO A 657 -22.15 -4.21 -20.13
CA PRO A 657 -23.38 -4.92 -19.74
C PRO A 657 -23.48 -5.14 -18.23
N GLU A 658 -22.39 -4.98 -17.50
CA GLU A 658 -22.35 -5.10 -16.05
C GLU A 658 -22.95 -3.88 -15.37
N ALA A 659 -23.32 -4.04 -14.09
CA ALA A 659 -23.75 -2.94 -13.23
C ALA A 659 -22.59 -1.99 -12.90
N ALA A 660 -22.89 -0.77 -12.52
CA ALA A 660 -21.89 0.30 -12.29
C ALA A 660 -20.82 -0.06 -11.24
N GLU A 661 -21.17 -0.90 -10.28
CA GLU A 661 -20.26 -1.36 -9.22
C GLU A 661 -19.09 -2.19 -9.78
N ALA A 662 -19.28 -2.83 -10.95
CA ALA A 662 -18.25 -3.62 -11.62
C ALA A 662 -17.15 -2.75 -12.29
N PHE A 663 -17.34 -1.44 -12.41
CA PHE A 663 -16.31 -0.56 -12.96
C PHE A 663 -15.02 -0.68 -12.15
N GLY A 664 -13.89 -0.96 -12.81
CA GLY A 664 -12.61 -1.25 -12.18
C GLY A 664 -12.46 -2.70 -11.69
N ALA A 665 -13.30 -3.63 -12.16
CA ALA A 665 -13.15 -5.04 -11.82
C ALA A 665 -11.74 -5.57 -12.16
N GLY A 666 -11.10 -6.24 -11.20
CA GLY A 666 -9.73 -6.76 -11.31
C GLY A 666 -8.65 -5.82 -10.79
N GLN A 667 -8.96 -4.55 -10.48
CA GLN A 667 -8.09 -3.71 -9.67
C GLN A 667 -8.25 -4.04 -8.18
N SER A 668 -7.27 -3.66 -7.35
CA SER A 668 -7.44 -3.80 -5.91
C SER A 668 -8.62 -2.93 -5.45
N MET A 669 -9.31 -3.39 -4.42
CA MET A 669 -10.43 -2.65 -3.84
C MET A 669 -9.99 -1.27 -3.32
N MET A 670 -8.79 -1.20 -2.74
CA MET A 670 -8.21 0.06 -2.24
C MET A 670 -7.94 1.03 -3.39
N LEU A 671 -7.33 0.56 -4.49
CA LEU A 671 -7.09 1.41 -5.65
C LEU A 671 -8.41 1.88 -6.28
N ASN A 672 -9.41 1.02 -6.34
CA ASN A 672 -10.73 1.38 -6.88
C ASN A 672 -11.44 2.48 -6.08
N ALA A 673 -11.22 2.55 -4.77
CA ALA A 673 -11.76 3.62 -3.94
C ALA A 673 -11.25 5.00 -4.38
N PHE A 674 -10.09 5.05 -5.00
CA PHE A 674 -9.46 6.29 -5.46
C PHE A 674 -9.72 6.56 -6.95
N VAL A 675 -9.58 5.55 -7.77
CA VAL A 675 -9.68 5.64 -9.22
C VAL A 675 -11.09 6.02 -9.68
N LYS A 676 -12.14 5.48 -9.04
CA LYS A 676 -13.53 5.78 -9.42
C LYS A 676 -13.93 7.25 -9.23
N PRO A 677 -13.73 7.85 -8.04
CA PRO A 677 -14.00 9.29 -7.87
C PRO A 677 -13.19 10.17 -8.83
N ALA A 678 -11.91 9.88 -9.03
CA ALA A 678 -11.05 10.62 -9.96
C ALA A 678 -11.58 10.57 -11.39
N PHE A 679 -12.08 9.40 -11.84
CA PHE A 679 -12.67 9.25 -13.16
C PHE A 679 -13.87 10.21 -13.37
N PHE A 680 -14.79 10.26 -12.40
CA PHE A 680 -15.97 11.14 -12.49
C PHE A 680 -15.60 12.62 -12.37
N ALA A 681 -14.68 12.97 -11.47
CA ALA A 681 -14.19 14.34 -11.31
C ALA A 681 -13.54 14.87 -12.59
N ALA A 682 -12.84 14.01 -13.31
CA ALA A 682 -12.25 14.33 -14.61
C ALA A 682 -13.25 14.35 -15.78
N GLY A 683 -14.55 14.21 -15.50
CA GLY A 683 -15.61 14.29 -16.52
C GLY A 683 -15.91 12.97 -17.23
N GLY A 684 -15.39 11.85 -16.73
CA GLY A 684 -15.71 10.52 -17.23
C GLY A 684 -17.17 10.15 -17.02
N ARG A 685 -17.74 9.37 -17.93
CA ARG A 685 -19.13 8.91 -17.87
C ARG A 685 -19.19 7.39 -17.94
N LEU A 686 -20.14 6.81 -17.20
CA LEU A 686 -20.48 5.38 -17.29
C LEU A 686 -21.85 5.19 -17.94
N MET A 687 -21.95 4.15 -18.77
CA MET A 687 -23.21 3.59 -19.25
C MET A 687 -23.24 2.11 -18.84
N PRO A 688 -23.63 1.80 -17.61
CA PRO A 688 -23.77 0.43 -17.14
C PRO A 688 -25.01 -0.22 -17.74
N GLU A 689 -25.08 -1.56 -17.66
CA GLU A 689 -26.21 -2.34 -18.15
C GLU A 689 -26.55 -2.08 -19.63
N CYS A 690 -25.52 -1.74 -20.42
CA CYS A 690 -25.64 -1.40 -21.84
C CYS A 690 -24.71 -2.26 -22.68
N THR A 691 -25.19 -2.73 -23.82
CA THR A 691 -24.42 -3.46 -24.83
C THR A 691 -24.35 -2.69 -26.13
N LEU A 692 -23.20 -2.73 -26.81
CA LEU A 692 -23.04 -2.14 -28.13
C LEU A 692 -23.93 -2.91 -29.14
N LYS A 693 -24.81 -2.19 -29.84
CA LYS A 693 -25.66 -2.73 -30.89
C LYS A 693 -25.09 -2.52 -32.28
N SER A 694 -24.67 -1.29 -32.57
CA SER A 694 -24.12 -0.93 -33.88
C SER A 694 -23.22 0.31 -33.80
N VAL A 695 -22.37 0.43 -34.81
CA VAL A 695 -21.51 1.60 -35.05
C VAL A 695 -21.96 2.26 -36.34
N GLY A 696 -22.23 3.55 -36.29
CA GLY A 696 -22.57 4.41 -37.42
C GLY A 696 -21.55 5.53 -37.59
N ASP A 697 -21.77 6.39 -38.61
CA ASP A 697 -20.89 7.53 -38.88
C ASP A 697 -21.08 8.63 -37.84
N GLY A 698 -20.12 8.75 -36.92
CA GLY A 698 -20.14 9.75 -35.84
C GLY A 698 -21.02 9.37 -34.64
N GLU A 699 -21.59 8.18 -34.62
CA GLU A 699 -22.44 7.70 -33.53
C GLU A 699 -22.28 6.21 -33.25
N ILE A 700 -22.67 5.81 -32.06
CA ILE A 700 -22.87 4.38 -31.70
C ILE A 700 -24.27 4.21 -31.13
N VAL A 701 -24.87 3.07 -31.34
CA VAL A 701 -26.13 2.66 -30.74
C VAL A 701 -25.86 1.61 -29.69
N VAL A 702 -26.36 1.81 -28.49
CA VAL A 702 -26.31 0.85 -27.39
C VAL A 702 -27.72 0.46 -26.98
N THR A 703 -27.88 -0.78 -26.56
CA THR A 703 -29.15 -1.28 -26.04
C THR A 703 -29.01 -1.50 -24.53
N ASN A 704 -29.91 -0.91 -23.75
CA ASN A 704 -29.91 -1.08 -22.30
C ASN A 704 -30.54 -2.42 -21.86
N SER A 705 -30.51 -2.74 -20.57
CA SER A 705 -31.05 -3.97 -19.98
C SER A 705 -32.58 -4.14 -20.17
N PHE A 706 -33.29 -3.06 -20.54
CA PHE A 706 -34.72 -3.09 -20.86
C PHE A 706 -35.01 -3.30 -22.36
N GLY A 707 -33.95 -3.46 -23.18
CA GLY A 707 -34.08 -3.65 -24.62
C GLY A 707 -34.39 -2.35 -25.39
N MET A 708 -34.14 -1.18 -24.79
CA MET A 708 -34.30 0.11 -25.45
C MET A 708 -32.94 0.58 -25.98
N ASP A 709 -32.99 1.12 -27.21
CA ASP A 709 -31.83 1.70 -27.88
C ASP A 709 -31.61 3.17 -27.51
#